data_d6600da486aaad447900937e5f963d52
#
_entry.id   d6600da486aaad447900937e5f963d52
#
_cell.length_a   1.000
_cell.length_b   1.000
_cell.length_c   1.000
_cell.angle_alpha   90.00
_cell.angle_beta   90.00
_cell.angle_gamma   90.00
#
_symmetry.space_group_name_H-M   'P 1'
#
loop_
_entity.id
_entity.type
_entity.pdbx_description
1 polymer ?
#
loop_
_entity_poly.entity_id
_entity_poly.type
_entity_poly.pdbx_seq_one_letter_code
_entity_poly.pdbx_strand_id
1 'polypeptide(L)'
;MTPPLADRLAHLLTPDWQGCRGTKYGRVTPILTISLVICLSMMGCDSQVPTAPSDTPIWPARDHWTIYHRDAIPDEYAYLDHTEYSSTTVAFPLRREQNALNAWQEQQQPRISAIYDQLAEAYDNADKRQAISAQSDLAMDGEPPAGHVSYGLSYESGAKHPTYTREIAGSDKQPKPLLDVNALATGESFYRLVNWVASPSQEWIALVEDVSGHGTSRLRVLNLISGEILAFASIDQIGPDIVWGSDSHLFFVAIDPTSLRPSAVKSITVGETNPLAQIVFSEQDPTLTLSIAAGEKGDDLIINSEGRGTSEIWLAAASDPSPTPYRCLARQSNTRYRLQVDKTQLFVSRLRSGPEARDQFTLLPRAPEGCEVALPKGVQLEEDESLEDFEVLERETLILVRRGATARLIAISHTAPEIPIDVRLPAPWSEGSAVALRFGQLLPNGTFKLYASTPSRPEMPLYYRDSSQPMLGRVVKEGTPRIAQSTVGIATEYENHPSVPVTLTLPKTANQSAARPPYPLWVTAYGSYGNTLSTAYSPFKEVVLSLGFAIAHIHVRGGRALGGQWHEAGRAQNKPQSIQDLITATKWLASDPRIESNRIVGFGQSAGAAILAAAANQSPGLFQALILDRPFLDPLPALTARNGPLSATNHHEFGDPRLPEDYRRIRSWSPYEQISRQHYPATYLAGHLGDRRTRANSMIKWAARIRATAINAPHIILDIETEGGHFGSNDATSRRWREANWLAFAEAFTRESIGANKPSRQLDP
;
A
#
# COMPACT_ATOMS: atom_id res chain seq x y z
N MET A 1 -28.32 8.86 23.67
CA MET A 1 -27.60 9.39 22.49
C MET A 1 -26.39 10.11 23.03
N THR A 2 -25.24 9.42 23.02
CA THR A 2 -23.93 9.98 23.42
C THR A 2 -23.29 10.58 22.17
N PRO A 3 -22.69 11.78 22.21
CA PRO A 3 -22.02 12.37 21.04
C PRO A 3 -20.80 11.51 20.65
N PRO A 4 -20.42 11.55 19.36
CA PRO A 4 -19.29 10.79 18.85
C PRO A 4 -17.97 11.20 19.55
N LEU A 5 -17.03 10.28 19.61
CA LEU A 5 -15.73 10.39 20.31
C LEU A 5 -14.91 11.62 19.89
N ALA A 6 -15.08 12.08 18.65
CA ALA A 6 -14.42 13.26 18.08
C ALA A 6 -14.64 14.53 18.89
N ASP A 7 -15.88 14.78 19.33
CA ASP A 7 -16.20 15.99 20.11
C ASP A 7 -15.57 16.00 21.52
N ARG A 8 -15.30 14.82 22.08
CA ARG A 8 -14.63 14.72 23.41
C ARG A 8 -13.12 14.96 23.35
N LEU A 9 -12.49 14.67 22.23
CA LEU A 9 -11.04 14.87 22.06
C LEU A 9 -10.70 16.30 21.62
N ALA A 10 -11.58 16.96 20.86
CA ALA A 10 -11.39 18.35 20.45
C ALA A 10 -11.31 19.31 21.65
N HIS A 11 -12.07 19.05 22.71
CA HIS A 11 -11.99 19.83 23.96
C HIS A 11 -10.71 19.61 24.77
N LEU A 12 -9.95 18.55 24.50
CA LEU A 12 -8.69 18.25 25.21
C LEU A 12 -7.45 18.87 24.51
N LEU A 13 -7.62 19.39 23.29
CA LEU A 13 -6.50 19.86 22.45
C LEU A 13 -6.46 21.38 22.24
N THR A 14 -7.44 22.17 22.76
CA THR A 14 -7.42 23.63 22.66
C THR A 14 -6.95 24.28 23.98
N PRO A 15 -5.97 25.19 23.98
CA PRO A 15 -5.62 25.95 25.18
C PRO A 15 -6.66 27.03 25.45
N ASP A 16 -7.25 27.00 26.63
CA ASP A 16 -8.06 28.08 27.18
C ASP A 16 -7.24 29.36 27.32
N TRP A 17 -7.46 30.33 26.44
CA TRP A 17 -7.01 31.70 26.57
C TRP A 17 -8.19 32.59 26.96
N GLN A 18 -8.60 32.58 28.21
CA GLN A 18 -9.36 33.68 28.79
C GLN A 18 -8.80 34.02 30.17
N GLY A 19 -8.30 35.24 30.25
CA GLY A 19 -8.11 35.91 31.53
C GLY A 19 -6.86 36.71 31.69
N CYS A 20 -6.81 37.90 31.11
CA CYS A 20 -6.32 39.10 31.81
C CYS A 20 -6.64 40.34 30.98
N ARG A 21 -7.67 41.09 31.44
CA ARG A 21 -7.94 42.49 31.01
C ARG A 21 -7.17 43.45 31.90
N GLY A 22 -6.58 44.46 31.24
CA GLY A 22 -6.36 45.76 31.85
C GLY A 22 -4.92 46.24 31.84
N THR A 23 -4.55 47.14 30.96
CA THR A 23 -4.47 48.59 31.21
C THR A 23 -3.87 49.33 30.00
N LYS A 24 -4.42 50.52 29.75
CA LYS A 24 -4.11 51.47 28.69
C LYS A 24 -2.74 52.16 28.89
N TYR A 25 -2.18 52.64 27.79
CA TYR A 25 -1.38 53.81 27.44
C TYR A 25 -0.25 53.37 26.50
N GLY A 26 0.09 54.00 25.37
CA GLY A 26 0.06 55.31 24.85
C GLY A 26 0.85 55.28 23.52
N ARG A 27 0.42 56.04 22.54
CA ARG A 27 1.09 56.21 21.23
C ARG A 27 2.42 56.88 21.33
N VAL A 28 3.45 56.44 20.60
CA VAL A 28 4.48 57.30 20.00
C VAL A 28 4.95 56.72 18.67
N THR A 29 5.02 57.57 17.66
CA THR A 29 5.38 57.37 16.26
C THR A 29 6.94 57.51 16.06
N PRO A 30 7.47 57.26 14.85
CA PRO A 30 8.80 56.67 14.62
C PRO A 30 9.90 57.74 14.35
N ILE A 31 11.15 57.34 14.54
CA ILE A 31 12.33 58.03 13.94
C ILE A 31 13.29 56.97 13.35
N LEU A 32 13.57 57.16 12.07
CA LEU A 32 14.64 56.52 11.31
C LEU A 32 16.02 56.78 11.94
N THR A 33 16.87 55.78 11.99
CA THR A 33 18.30 55.98 11.82
C THR A 33 18.95 54.79 11.13
N ILE A 34 19.54 55.07 9.97
CA ILE A 34 20.41 54.22 9.16
C ILE A 34 21.75 54.12 9.85
N SER A 35 22.26 52.92 10.11
CA SER A 35 23.68 52.69 10.31
C SER A 35 24.09 51.39 9.65
N LEU A 36 24.85 51.55 8.59
CA LEU A 36 25.54 50.54 7.81
C LEU A 36 26.72 49.99 8.63
N VAL A 37 26.69 48.73 9.05
CA VAL A 37 27.89 48.02 9.49
C VAL A 37 27.96 46.71 8.70
N ILE A 38 28.93 46.67 7.79
CA ILE A 38 29.39 45.48 7.11
C ILE A 38 30.13 44.62 8.14
N CYS A 39 29.57 43.49 8.53
CA CYS A 39 30.31 42.41 9.15
C CYS A 39 30.20 41.17 8.25
N LEU A 40 31.30 40.88 7.55
CA LEU A 40 31.58 39.55 7.06
C LEU A 40 31.67 38.61 8.27
N SER A 41 30.68 37.77 8.48
CA SER A 41 30.83 36.58 9.28
C SER A 41 30.42 35.41 8.40
N MET A 42 31.41 34.64 7.99
CA MET A 42 31.23 33.31 7.46
C MET A 42 30.44 32.51 8.52
N MET A 43 29.16 32.33 8.31
CA MET A 43 28.40 31.35 9.07
C MET A 43 28.73 29.98 8.50
N GLY A 44 29.60 29.27 9.20
CA GLY A 44 29.68 27.83 9.10
C GLY A 44 28.33 27.29 9.47
N CYS A 45 27.68 26.59 8.53
CA CYS A 45 26.54 25.73 8.84
C CYS A 45 27.06 24.60 9.73
N ASP A 46 26.93 24.75 11.03
CA ASP A 46 27.05 23.65 11.97
C ASP A 46 25.93 22.64 11.67
N SER A 47 26.29 21.59 10.98
CA SER A 47 25.41 20.43 10.79
C SER A 47 25.41 19.62 12.09
N GLN A 48 24.76 20.15 13.13
CA GLN A 48 24.45 19.32 14.30
C GLN A 48 23.39 18.32 13.95
N VAL A 49 23.74 17.05 14.12
CA VAL A 49 22.74 15.95 14.19
C VAL A 49 21.72 16.38 15.26
N PRO A 50 20.41 16.37 14.96
CA PRO A 50 19.42 16.75 15.95
C PRO A 50 19.59 15.91 17.21
N THR A 51 20.00 16.53 18.31
CA THR A 51 20.04 15.86 19.62
C THR A 51 18.60 15.63 20.07
N ALA A 52 18.33 14.45 20.61
CA ALA A 52 17.02 14.17 21.22
C ALA A 52 16.71 15.26 22.27
N PRO A 53 15.46 15.80 22.28
CA PRO A 53 15.10 16.81 23.27
C PRO A 53 15.38 16.28 24.68
N SER A 54 15.91 17.13 25.56
CA SER A 54 16.24 16.79 26.96
C SER A 54 15.05 16.27 27.78
N ASP A 55 13.83 16.50 27.28
CA ASP A 55 12.54 16.03 27.82
C ASP A 55 11.91 14.92 26.97
N THR A 56 12.67 13.89 26.61
CA THR A 56 12.12 12.74 25.87
C THR A 56 10.91 12.16 26.60
N PRO A 57 9.74 12.01 25.94
CA PRO A 57 8.57 11.43 26.57
C PRO A 57 8.86 10.02 27.07
N ILE A 58 8.57 9.77 28.36
CA ILE A 58 8.80 8.47 28.98
C ILE A 58 7.45 7.83 29.24
N TRP A 59 7.24 6.65 28.67
CA TRP A 59 6.12 5.78 29.01
C TRP A 59 6.49 5.00 30.26
N PRO A 60 5.64 5.00 31.31
CA PRO A 60 6.00 4.31 32.56
C PRO A 60 5.97 2.80 32.35
N ALA A 61 7.07 2.14 32.65
CA ALA A 61 7.12 0.68 32.72
C ALA A 61 6.35 0.19 33.95
N ARG A 62 5.66 -0.94 33.81
CA ARG A 62 4.95 -1.61 34.88
C ARG A 62 5.44 -3.05 35.02
N ASP A 63 5.54 -3.56 36.22
CA ASP A 63 5.86 -4.97 36.44
C ASP A 63 4.67 -5.83 35.98
N HIS A 64 4.80 -6.41 34.81
CA HIS A 64 3.79 -7.24 34.19
C HIS A 64 4.43 -8.36 33.38
N TRP A 65 3.82 -9.54 33.48
CA TRP A 65 4.24 -10.74 32.77
C TRP A 65 3.08 -11.31 31.98
N THR A 66 3.26 -11.45 30.69
CA THR A 66 2.28 -12.13 29.84
C THR A 66 2.64 -13.61 29.75
N ILE A 67 1.66 -14.50 29.92
CA ILE A 67 1.89 -15.94 29.96
C ILE A 67 1.36 -16.59 28.68
N TYR A 68 2.26 -17.22 27.93
CA TYR A 68 1.93 -18.06 26.79
C TYR A 68 2.45 -19.48 27.04
N HIS A 69 1.60 -20.52 26.99
CA HIS A 69 2.02 -21.93 27.13
C HIS A 69 2.92 -22.23 28.33
N ARG A 70 2.69 -21.62 29.50
CA ARG A 70 3.52 -21.66 30.71
C ARG A 70 4.86 -20.93 30.61
N ASP A 71 5.09 -20.22 29.52
CA ASP A 71 6.24 -19.34 29.35
C ASP A 71 5.83 -17.92 29.75
N ALA A 72 6.41 -17.40 30.81
CA ALA A 72 6.16 -16.04 31.27
C ALA A 72 7.19 -15.11 30.68
N ILE A 73 6.72 -14.14 29.86
CA ILE A 73 7.58 -13.12 29.24
C ILE A 73 7.27 -11.75 29.87
N PRO A 74 8.30 -10.95 30.16
CA PRO A 74 8.09 -9.60 30.67
C PRO A 74 7.49 -8.72 29.57
N ASP A 75 6.42 -8.02 29.90
CA ASP A 75 5.77 -7.04 29.03
C ASP A 75 5.38 -5.79 29.82
N GLU A 76 6.35 -4.97 30.09
CA GLU A 76 6.24 -3.79 30.97
C GLU A 76 5.24 -2.76 30.43
N TYR A 77 4.84 -2.89 29.18
CA TYR A 77 3.91 -1.99 28.48
C TYR A 77 2.59 -2.66 28.07
N ALA A 78 2.31 -3.88 28.52
CA ALA A 78 1.07 -4.61 28.22
C ALA A 78 -0.22 -3.83 28.59
N TYR A 79 -0.16 -2.93 29.58
CA TYR A 79 -1.28 -2.09 29.94
C TYR A 79 -1.81 -1.24 28.78
N LEU A 80 -0.96 -0.93 27.78
CA LEU A 80 -1.34 -0.17 26.60
C LEU A 80 -2.29 -0.95 25.68
N ASP A 81 -2.27 -2.28 25.69
CA ASP A 81 -3.12 -3.11 24.85
C ASP A 81 -4.62 -3.00 25.19
N HIS A 82 -4.92 -2.63 26.43
CA HIS A 82 -6.27 -2.57 26.99
C HIS A 82 -6.71 -1.18 27.44
N THR A 83 -5.83 -0.18 27.31
CA THR A 83 -6.11 1.19 27.77
C THR A 83 -6.64 2.03 26.62
N GLU A 84 -7.75 2.74 26.85
CA GLU A 84 -8.27 3.73 25.91
C GLU A 84 -7.32 4.91 25.77
N TYR A 85 -7.18 5.44 24.55
CA TYR A 85 -6.34 6.60 24.26
C TYR A 85 -6.77 7.88 24.98
N SER A 86 -8.07 7.99 25.32
CA SER A 86 -8.64 9.09 26.10
C SER A 86 -8.27 9.06 27.60
N SER A 87 -7.78 7.91 28.11
CA SER A 87 -7.35 7.81 29.50
C SER A 87 -6.14 8.71 29.77
N THR A 88 -6.06 9.27 30.99
CA THR A 88 -4.94 10.13 31.41
C THR A 88 -3.58 9.41 31.33
N THR A 89 -3.59 8.10 31.51
CA THR A 89 -2.41 7.22 31.43
C THR A 89 -1.79 7.22 30.03
N VAL A 90 -2.58 7.42 28.97
CA VAL A 90 -2.14 7.42 27.58
C VAL A 90 -2.15 8.82 26.99
N ALA A 91 -3.21 9.58 27.22
CA ALA A 91 -3.38 10.91 26.62
C ALA A 91 -2.25 11.90 26.98
N PHE A 92 -1.77 11.89 28.23
CA PHE A 92 -0.70 12.78 28.65
C PHE A 92 0.67 12.43 28.02
N PRO A 93 1.17 11.18 28.07
CA PRO A 93 2.36 10.79 27.35
C PRO A 93 2.24 10.99 25.83
N LEU A 94 1.08 10.70 25.23
CA LEU A 94 0.84 10.89 23.79
C LEU A 94 0.97 12.36 23.40
N ARG A 95 0.47 13.30 24.22
CA ARG A 95 0.66 14.74 24.00
C ARG A 95 2.15 15.15 24.05
N ARG A 96 2.94 14.52 24.91
CA ARG A 96 4.40 14.77 24.94
C ARG A 96 5.08 14.28 23.67
N GLU A 97 4.68 13.12 23.13
CA GLU A 97 5.17 12.65 21.83
C GLU A 97 4.80 13.62 20.71
N GLN A 98 3.58 14.13 20.69
CA GLN A 98 3.12 15.11 19.71
C GLN A 98 3.93 16.42 19.80
N ASN A 99 4.22 16.87 21.01
CA ASN A 99 5.07 18.06 21.21
C ASN A 99 6.51 17.82 20.72
N ALA A 100 7.04 16.62 20.92
CA ALA A 100 8.36 16.26 20.41
C ALA A 100 8.40 16.20 18.88
N LEU A 101 7.34 15.64 18.25
CA LEU A 101 7.16 15.65 16.80
C LEU A 101 7.09 17.10 16.27
N ASN A 102 6.26 17.95 16.88
CA ASN A 102 6.10 19.35 16.46
C ASN A 102 7.44 20.11 16.56
N ALA A 103 8.17 19.96 17.66
CA ALA A 103 9.48 20.60 17.84
C ALA A 103 10.50 20.13 16.78
N TRP A 104 10.50 18.83 16.44
CA TRP A 104 11.33 18.31 15.38
C TRP A 104 10.91 18.87 14.01
N GLN A 105 9.61 18.92 13.72
CA GLN A 105 9.08 19.49 12.48
C GLN A 105 9.43 20.97 12.35
N GLU A 106 9.30 21.76 13.42
CA GLU A 106 9.69 23.18 13.44
C GLU A 106 11.18 23.35 13.13
N GLN A 107 12.04 22.54 13.73
CA GLN A 107 13.48 22.55 13.45
C GLN A 107 13.80 22.20 11.99
N GLN A 108 13.06 21.25 11.40
CA GLN A 108 13.26 20.78 10.02
C GLN A 108 12.37 21.52 8.99
N GLN A 109 11.55 22.48 9.42
CA GLN A 109 10.53 23.12 8.57
C GLN A 109 11.04 23.61 7.20
N PRO A 110 12.20 24.30 7.08
CA PRO A 110 12.66 24.73 5.76
C PRO A 110 12.95 23.55 4.82
N ARG A 111 13.43 22.42 5.38
CA ARG A 111 13.74 21.23 4.60
C ARG A 111 12.48 20.46 4.23
N ILE A 112 11.56 20.28 5.18
CA ILE A 112 10.27 19.63 4.95
C ILE A 112 9.51 20.38 3.85
N SER A 113 9.44 21.71 3.91
CA SER A 113 8.78 22.52 2.89
C SER A 113 9.42 22.36 1.51
N ALA A 114 10.75 22.41 1.42
CA ALA A 114 11.44 22.23 0.14
C ALA A 114 11.23 20.84 -0.47
N ILE A 115 11.13 19.80 0.34
CA ILE A 115 10.82 18.43 -0.12
C ILE A 115 9.34 18.32 -0.51
N TYR A 116 8.44 18.94 0.27
CA TYR A 116 7.01 18.98 -0.06
C TYR A 116 6.77 19.61 -1.44
N ASP A 117 7.43 20.72 -1.76
CA ASP A 117 7.32 21.37 -3.07
C ASP A 117 7.81 20.45 -4.20
N GLN A 118 8.91 19.71 -3.98
CA GLN A 118 9.40 18.72 -4.96
C GLN A 118 8.39 17.57 -5.15
N LEU A 119 7.79 17.08 -4.06
CA LEU A 119 6.74 16.06 -4.14
C LEU A 119 5.51 16.59 -4.87
N ALA A 120 5.07 17.81 -4.56
CA ALA A 120 3.95 18.44 -5.23
C ALA A 120 4.19 18.51 -6.75
N GLU A 121 5.35 19.02 -7.18
CA GLU A 121 5.74 19.07 -8.59
C GLU A 121 5.76 17.68 -9.25
N ALA A 122 6.34 16.68 -8.57
CA ALA A 122 6.43 15.32 -9.10
C ALA A 122 5.05 14.66 -9.28
N TYR A 123 4.14 14.84 -8.31
CA TYR A 123 2.76 14.36 -8.38
C TYR A 123 1.96 15.09 -9.45
N ASP A 124 2.03 16.42 -9.52
CA ASP A 124 1.33 17.21 -10.53
C ASP A 124 1.81 16.86 -11.97
N ASN A 125 3.10 16.58 -12.13
CA ASN A 125 3.64 16.11 -13.40
C ASN A 125 3.16 14.69 -13.76
N ALA A 126 2.97 13.82 -12.79
CA ALA A 126 2.40 12.48 -13.02
C ALA A 126 0.93 12.58 -13.45
N ASP A 127 0.13 13.42 -12.80
CA ASP A 127 -1.28 13.65 -13.13
C ASP A 127 -1.44 14.24 -14.55
N LYS A 128 -0.61 15.23 -14.92
CA LYS A 128 -0.57 15.78 -16.29
C LYS A 128 -0.25 14.71 -17.33
N ARG A 129 0.71 13.82 -17.06
CA ARG A 129 1.04 12.70 -17.97
C ARG A 129 -0.13 11.74 -18.15
N GLN A 130 -0.86 11.46 -17.09
CA GLN A 130 -2.06 10.61 -17.14
C GLN A 130 -3.17 11.26 -17.98
N ALA A 131 -3.40 12.56 -17.82
CA ALA A 131 -4.36 13.32 -18.62
C ALA A 131 -3.99 13.33 -20.12
N ILE A 132 -2.71 13.54 -20.46
CA ILE A 132 -2.22 13.48 -21.85
C ILE A 132 -2.39 12.07 -22.43
N SER A 133 -2.17 11.03 -21.63
CA SER A 133 -2.41 9.64 -22.05
C SER A 133 -3.88 9.40 -22.40
N ALA A 134 -4.82 9.92 -21.60
CA ALA A 134 -6.25 9.82 -21.89
C ALA A 134 -6.65 10.54 -23.17
N GLN A 135 -6.11 11.74 -23.43
CA GLN A 135 -6.34 12.46 -24.69
C GLN A 135 -5.74 11.75 -25.92
N SER A 136 -4.62 11.02 -25.74
CA SER A 136 -3.99 10.29 -26.84
C SER A 136 -4.79 9.05 -27.26
N ASP A 137 -5.63 8.50 -26.40
CA ASP A 137 -6.51 7.38 -26.74
C ASP A 137 -7.53 7.79 -27.81
N LEU A 138 -8.10 8.99 -27.69
CA LEU A 138 -9.01 9.57 -28.68
C LEU A 138 -8.36 9.77 -30.07
N ALA A 139 -7.04 10.01 -30.10
CA ALA A 139 -6.32 10.21 -31.37
C ALA A 139 -5.93 8.89 -32.07
N MET A 140 -5.87 7.78 -31.34
CA MET A 140 -5.51 6.45 -31.89
C MET A 140 -6.73 5.67 -32.38
N ASP A 141 -7.92 5.98 -31.90
CA ASP A 141 -9.10 5.13 -32.06
C ASP A 141 -10.07 5.56 -33.16
N GLY A 142 -9.89 6.73 -33.75
CA GLY A 142 -11.01 7.36 -34.43
C GLY A 142 -12.07 7.80 -33.40
N GLU A 143 -13.17 8.37 -33.84
CA GLU A 143 -14.26 8.72 -32.92
C GLU A 143 -14.86 7.43 -32.33
N PRO A 144 -14.94 7.30 -30.97
CA PRO A 144 -15.61 6.15 -30.35
C PRO A 144 -17.07 6.10 -30.80
N PRO A 145 -17.68 4.90 -30.86
CA PRO A 145 -19.08 4.77 -31.27
C PRO A 145 -19.97 5.65 -30.40
N ALA A 146 -20.96 6.28 -31.04
CA ALA A 146 -21.90 7.17 -30.35
C ALA A 146 -22.52 6.45 -29.13
N GLY A 147 -22.52 7.12 -27.99
CA GLY A 147 -23.00 6.57 -26.73
C GLY A 147 -21.96 5.84 -25.88
N HIS A 148 -20.74 5.63 -26.37
CA HIS A 148 -19.66 5.10 -25.53
C HIS A 148 -19.35 6.06 -24.36
N VAL A 149 -19.26 5.51 -23.15
CA VAL A 149 -18.98 6.27 -21.93
C VAL A 149 -17.57 6.03 -21.47
N SER A 150 -16.79 7.09 -21.30
CA SER A 150 -15.46 7.06 -20.72
C SER A 150 -15.41 7.90 -19.43
N TYR A 151 -14.55 7.47 -18.50
CA TYR A 151 -14.37 8.14 -17.23
C TYR A 151 -12.94 8.65 -17.09
N GLY A 152 -12.82 9.89 -16.61
CA GLY A 152 -11.53 10.53 -16.33
C GLY A 152 -11.42 10.88 -14.84
N LEU A 153 -10.20 11.19 -14.42
CA LEU A 153 -9.89 11.65 -13.07
C LEU A 153 -8.96 12.85 -13.17
N SER A 154 -9.26 13.91 -12.42
CA SER A 154 -8.43 15.10 -12.34
C SER A 154 -8.30 15.61 -10.91
N TYR A 155 -7.17 16.23 -10.60
CA TYR A 155 -6.97 17.00 -9.38
C TYR A 155 -6.89 18.48 -9.73
N GLU A 156 -7.72 19.29 -9.11
CA GLU A 156 -7.54 20.73 -9.14
C GLU A 156 -6.35 21.12 -8.26
N SER A 157 -5.68 22.21 -8.63
CA SER A 157 -4.52 22.69 -7.86
C SER A 157 -4.95 23.03 -6.42
N GLY A 158 -4.30 22.39 -5.45
CA GLY A 158 -4.61 22.54 -4.02
C GLY A 158 -5.80 21.74 -3.51
N ALA A 159 -6.51 21.01 -4.35
CA ALA A 159 -7.59 20.14 -3.91
C ALA A 159 -7.06 18.94 -3.12
N LYS A 160 -7.82 18.57 -2.08
CA LYS A 160 -7.50 17.40 -1.25
C LYS A 160 -7.84 16.08 -1.96
N HIS A 161 -8.93 16.08 -2.69
CA HIS A 161 -9.50 14.91 -3.35
C HIS A 161 -9.68 15.14 -4.86
N PRO A 162 -9.78 14.06 -5.66
CA PRO A 162 -9.99 14.17 -7.10
C PRO A 162 -11.43 14.57 -7.45
N THR A 163 -11.60 15.01 -8.70
CA THR A 163 -12.89 15.08 -9.40
C THR A 163 -12.89 14.02 -10.49
N TYR A 164 -13.88 13.14 -10.49
CA TYR A 164 -14.14 12.22 -11.60
C TYR A 164 -14.98 12.93 -12.65
N THR A 165 -14.65 12.67 -13.91
CA THR A 165 -15.38 13.21 -15.07
C THR A 165 -15.95 12.09 -15.92
N ARG A 166 -17.03 12.38 -16.66
CA ARG A 166 -17.65 11.48 -17.63
C ARG A 166 -17.72 12.15 -18.98
N GLU A 167 -17.36 11.42 -20.02
CA GLU A 167 -17.50 11.80 -21.42
C GLU A 167 -18.37 10.75 -22.13
N ILE A 168 -19.36 11.21 -22.92
CA ILE A 168 -20.20 10.34 -23.73
C ILE A 168 -19.91 10.66 -25.18
N ALA A 169 -19.41 9.69 -25.94
CA ALA A 169 -19.09 9.85 -27.36
C ALA A 169 -20.32 10.26 -28.18
N GLY A 170 -20.13 11.25 -29.03
CA GLY A 170 -21.20 11.82 -29.85
C GLY A 170 -22.07 12.88 -29.13
N SER A 171 -21.82 13.16 -27.86
CA SER A 171 -22.39 14.30 -27.13
C SER A 171 -21.42 15.50 -27.12
N ASP A 172 -21.72 16.55 -26.35
CA ASP A 172 -20.84 17.72 -26.19
C ASP A 172 -19.38 17.29 -25.89
N LYS A 173 -18.41 17.80 -26.64
CA LYS A 173 -17.00 17.38 -26.66
C LYS A 173 -16.19 17.66 -25.40
N GLN A 174 -16.78 18.07 -24.30
CA GLN A 174 -16.07 18.35 -23.05
C GLN A 174 -16.48 17.34 -21.98
N PRO A 175 -15.49 16.74 -21.27
CA PRO A 175 -15.76 15.91 -20.12
C PRO A 175 -16.58 16.70 -19.06
N LYS A 176 -17.69 16.13 -18.60
CA LYS A 176 -18.53 16.73 -17.54
C LYS A 176 -18.12 16.19 -16.19
N PRO A 177 -18.08 17.03 -15.14
CA PRO A 177 -17.91 16.53 -13.78
C PRO A 177 -18.98 15.47 -13.44
N LEU A 178 -18.53 14.34 -12.91
CA LEU A 178 -19.37 13.22 -12.50
C LEU A 178 -19.47 13.14 -10.97
N LEU A 179 -18.31 13.10 -10.30
CA LEU A 179 -18.20 13.04 -8.85
C LEU A 179 -17.12 14.04 -8.39
N ASP A 180 -17.52 15.07 -7.68
CA ASP A 180 -16.59 15.92 -6.95
C ASP A 180 -16.40 15.32 -5.54
N VAL A 181 -15.27 14.64 -5.33
CA VAL A 181 -14.97 13.99 -4.05
C VAL A 181 -14.72 15.03 -2.96
N ASN A 182 -14.29 16.25 -3.27
CA ASN A 182 -14.16 17.32 -2.28
C ASN A 182 -15.54 17.74 -1.74
N ALA A 183 -16.55 17.83 -2.61
CA ALA A 183 -17.92 18.11 -2.19
C ALA A 183 -18.51 16.97 -1.35
N LEU A 184 -18.25 15.70 -1.72
CA LEU A 184 -18.69 14.53 -0.96
C LEU A 184 -18.03 14.44 0.44
N ALA A 185 -16.80 14.94 0.58
CA ALA A 185 -16.04 14.97 1.84
C ALA A 185 -16.43 16.12 2.76
N THR A 186 -17.28 17.06 2.30
CA THR A 186 -17.62 18.24 3.08
C THR A 186 -18.34 17.88 4.39
N GLY A 187 -17.81 18.34 5.52
CA GLY A 187 -18.34 18.09 6.85
C GLY A 187 -17.84 16.80 7.51
N GLU A 188 -17.05 16.00 6.81
CA GLU A 188 -16.42 14.79 7.38
C GLU A 188 -15.01 15.12 7.88
N SER A 189 -14.66 14.65 9.08
CA SER A 189 -13.30 14.79 9.63
C SER A 189 -12.30 13.91 8.89
N PHE A 190 -12.75 12.74 8.45
CA PHE A 190 -12.04 11.82 7.59
C PHE A 190 -12.92 11.40 6.43
N TYR A 191 -12.39 11.36 5.23
CA TYR A 191 -13.12 10.89 4.05
C TYR A 191 -12.22 10.13 3.08
N ARG A 192 -12.70 8.97 2.64
CA ARG A 192 -12.10 8.21 1.56
C ARG A 192 -13.18 7.57 0.69
N LEU A 193 -13.26 7.97 -0.57
CA LEU A 193 -14.04 7.23 -1.57
C LEU A 193 -13.27 5.94 -1.87
N VAL A 194 -13.80 4.80 -1.40
CA VAL A 194 -13.15 3.49 -1.50
C VAL A 194 -13.39 2.89 -2.87
N ASN A 195 -14.63 2.98 -3.36
CA ASN A 195 -15.04 2.49 -4.67
C ASN A 195 -16.31 3.22 -5.13
N TRP A 196 -16.57 3.18 -6.42
CA TRP A 196 -17.84 3.60 -7.01
C TRP A 196 -18.10 2.81 -8.29
N VAL A 197 -19.36 2.50 -8.56
CA VAL A 197 -19.79 1.75 -9.75
C VAL A 197 -21.09 2.35 -10.27
N ALA A 198 -21.10 2.63 -11.60
CA ALA A 198 -22.32 3.09 -12.28
C ALA A 198 -23.27 1.91 -12.56
N SER A 199 -24.57 2.17 -12.51
CA SER A 199 -25.59 1.18 -12.89
C SER A 199 -25.57 0.90 -14.40
N PRO A 200 -26.18 -0.18 -14.88
CA PRO A 200 -26.25 -0.52 -16.30
C PRO A 200 -26.81 0.61 -17.19
N SER A 201 -27.84 1.32 -16.73
CA SER A 201 -28.41 2.49 -17.45
C SER A 201 -27.55 3.75 -17.35
N GLN A 202 -26.54 3.80 -16.47
CA GLN A 202 -25.75 5.00 -16.18
C GLN A 202 -26.55 6.14 -15.51
N GLU A 203 -27.71 5.83 -14.92
CA GLU A 203 -28.55 6.81 -14.20
C GLU A 203 -28.22 6.87 -12.70
N TRP A 204 -27.62 5.80 -12.16
CA TRP A 204 -27.25 5.68 -10.76
C TRP A 204 -25.77 5.39 -10.59
N ILE A 205 -25.20 5.86 -9.48
CA ILE A 205 -23.87 5.49 -9.02
C ILE A 205 -23.96 5.00 -7.58
N ALA A 206 -23.45 3.80 -7.32
CA ALA A 206 -23.22 3.31 -5.97
C ALA A 206 -21.85 3.81 -5.47
N LEU A 207 -21.82 4.38 -4.27
CA LEU A 207 -20.64 4.93 -3.61
C LEU A 207 -20.30 4.11 -2.38
N VAL A 208 -19.07 3.64 -2.28
CA VAL A 208 -18.51 2.99 -1.08
C VAL A 208 -17.55 3.95 -0.42
N GLU A 209 -17.92 4.43 0.77
CA GLU A 209 -17.25 5.55 1.45
C GLU A 209 -16.80 5.15 2.85
N ASP A 210 -15.51 5.29 3.13
CA ASP A 210 -14.97 5.20 4.49
C ASP A 210 -14.88 6.62 5.07
N VAL A 211 -15.70 6.90 6.09
CA VAL A 211 -15.74 8.19 6.78
C VAL A 211 -15.15 8.13 8.19
N SER A 212 -14.55 7.01 8.53
CA SER A 212 -13.98 6.77 9.86
C SER A 212 -12.50 6.39 9.83
N GLY A 213 -12.02 5.86 8.71
CA GLY A 213 -10.70 5.26 8.61
C GLY A 213 -10.58 3.87 9.27
N HIS A 214 -11.66 3.34 9.86
CA HIS A 214 -11.62 2.09 10.63
C HIS A 214 -11.64 0.82 9.78
N GLY A 215 -11.61 0.98 8.43
CA GLY A 215 -11.58 -0.14 7.49
C GLY A 215 -12.94 -0.74 7.17
N THR A 216 -14.01 -0.05 7.52
CA THR A 216 -15.39 -0.34 7.10
C THR A 216 -15.97 0.88 6.40
N SER A 217 -16.87 0.65 5.46
CA SER A 217 -17.46 1.69 4.64
C SER A 217 -18.97 1.74 4.78
N ARG A 218 -19.56 2.86 4.36
CA ARG A 218 -21.00 3.01 4.16
C ARG A 218 -21.32 2.96 2.66
N LEU A 219 -22.54 2.54 2.32
CA LEU A 219 -23.09 2.58 0.97
C LEU A 219 -24.00 3.79 0.82
N ARG A 220 -23.79 4.58 -0.23
CA ARG A 220 -24.76 5.56 -0.74
C ARG A 220 -25.00 5.34 -2.22
N VAL A 221 -26.17 5.73 -2.71
CA VAL A 221 -26.50 5.70 -4.14
C VAL A 221 -26.87 7.10 -4.59
N LEU A 222 -26.20 7.58 -5.63
CA LEU A 222 -26.42 8.89 -6.24
C LEU A 222 -27.21 8.73 -7.54
N ASN A 223 -28.32 9.47 -7.66
CA ASN A 223 -29.02 9.63 -8.93
C ASN A 223 -28.35 10.73 -9.77
N LEU A 224 -27.87 10.38 -10.95
CA LEU A 224 -27.15 11.33 -11.82
C LEU A 224 -28.06 12.34 -12.55
N ILE A 225 -29.37 12.07 -12.57
CA ILE A 225 -30.36 12.97 -13.22
C ILE A 225 -30.84 14.04 -12.23
N SER A 226 -31.26 13.60 -11.04
CA SER A 226 -31.77 14.50 -10.01
C SER A 226 -30.71 15.13 -9.11
N GLY A 227 -29.52 14.49 -9.03
CA GLY A 227 -28.47 14.82 -8.06
C GLY A 227 -28.80 14.36 -6.63
N GLU A 228 -29.89 13.63 -6.44
CA GLU A 228 -30.30 13.12 -5.14
C GLU A 228 -29.40 11.99 -4.67
N ILE A 229 -28.96 12.05 -3.41
CA ILE A 229 -28.21 10.98 -2.76
C ILE A 229 -29.18 10.23 -1.84
N LEU A 230 -29.40 8.94 -2.15
CA LEU A 230 -30.14 8.05 -1.28
C LEU A 230 -29.21 7.56 -0.16
N ALA A 231 -29.48 7.98 1.06
CA ALA A 231 -28.77 7.49 2.23
C ALA A 231 -29.56 6.34 2.85
N PHE A 232 -28.95 5.16 2.87
CA PHE A 232 -29.54 3.98 3.53
C PHE A 232 -29.04 3.93 4.96
N ALA A 233 -29.88 4.30 5.92
CA ALA A 233 -29.53 4.44 7.34
C ALA A 233 -29.00 3.13 7.99
N SER A 234 -29.08 2.00 7.30
CA SER A 234 -28.72 0.68 7.84
C SER A 234 -27.61 -0.05 7.08
N ILE A 235 -27.02 0.57 6.04
CA ILE A 235 -25.99 -0.12 5.23
C ILE A 235 -24.63 0.50 5.50
N ASP A 236 -24.19 0.32 6.72
CA ASP A 236 -22.81 0.56 7.17
C ASP A 236 -22.07 -0.78 7.25
N GLN A 237 -20.76 -0.70 7.43
CA GLN A 237 -19.86 -1.86 7.61
C GLN A 237 -19.85 -2.78 6.39
N ILE A 238 -19.63 -2.18 5.22
CA ILE A 238 -19.46 -2.89 3.96
C ILE A 238 -18.00 -2.90 3.52
N GLY A 239 -17.65 -3.91 2.71
CA GLY A 239 -16.38 -4.00 1.97
C GLY A 239 -16.38 -3.14 0.70
N PRO A 240 -15.26 -3.14 -0.03
CA PRO A 240 -15.12 -2.35 -1.24
C PRO A 240 -15.95 -2.86 -2.42
N ASP A 241 -16.34 -4.13 -2.42
CA ASP A 241 -16.91 -4.79 -3.58
C ASP A 241 -18.42 -4.60 -3.64
N ILE A 242 -18.90 -4.08 -4.77
CA ILE A 242 -20.31 -3.88 -5.11
C ILE A 242 -20.55 -4.28 -6.55
N VAL A 243 -21.71 -4.89 -6.83
CA VAL A 243 -22.12 -5.33 -8.16
C VAL A 243 -23.58 -4.93 -8.40
N TRP A 244 -23.85 -4.22 -9.48
CA TRP A 244 -25.20 -3.98 -9.95
C TRP A 244 -25.76 -5.24 -10.63
N GLY A 245 -26.87 -5.76 -10.16
CA GLY A 245 -27.63 -6.82 -10.85
C GLY A 245 -28.57 -6.25 -11.90
N SER A 246 -29.12 -5.06 -11.65
CA SER A 246 -29.88 -4.24 -12.58
C SER A 246 -29.89 -2.80 -12.04
N ASP A 247 -30.61 -1.88 -12.70
CA ASP A 247 -30.78 -0.52 -12.14
C ASP A 247 -31.57 -0.47 -10.84
N SER A 248 -32.28 -1.55 -10.52
CA SER A 248 -33.15 -1.63 -9.33
C SER A 248 -32.58 -2.46 -8.18
N HIS A 249 -31.48 -3.20 -8.37
CA HIS A 249 -30.87 -3.92 -7.25
C HIS A 249 -29.35 -4.04 -7.33
N LEU A 250 -28.76 -4.06 -6.14
CA LEU A 250 -27.33 -3.97 -5.91
C LEU A 250 -26.89 -5.04 -4.92
N PHE A 251 -25.78 -5.72 -5.22
CA PHE A 251 -25.10 -6.66 -4.33
C PHE A 251 -23.88 -5.98 -3.69
N PHE A 252 -23.61 -6.34 -2.43
CA PHE A 252 -22.45 -5.85 -1.70
C PHE A 252 -21.97 -6.86 -0.67
N VAL A 253 -20.71 -6.70 -0.21
CA VAL A 253 -20.13 -7.55 0.82
C VAL A 253 -20.24 -6.87 2.17
N ALA A 254 -20.89 -7.53 3.14
CA ALA A 254 -20.96 -7.06 4.52
C ALA A 254 -19.74 -7.54 5.33
N ILE A 255 -19.23 -6.65 6.17
CA ILE A 255 -18.09 -6.86 7.07
C ILE A 255 -18.60 -7.13 8.48
N ASP A 256 -18.09 -8.18 9.13
CA ASP A 256 -18.27 -8.38 10.56
C ASP A 256 -17.53 -7.29 11.35
N PRO A 257 -18.22 -6.50 12.20
CA PRO A 257 -17.64 -5.31 12.84
C PRO A 257 -16.55 -5.62 13.85
N THR A 258 -16.51 -6.83 14.38
CA THR A 258 -15.54 -7.24 15.39
C THR A 258 -14.25 -7.75 14.75
N SER A 259 -14.38 -8.71 13.85
CA SER A 259 -13.24 -9.33 13.18
C SER A 259 -12.75 -8.57 11.95
N LEU A 260 -13.46 -7.56 11.48
CA LEU A 260 -13.26 -6.86 10.20
C LEU A 260 -13.26 -7.82 8.98
N ARG A 261 -13.88 -8.97 9.11
CA ARG A 261 -13.93 -9.99 8.07
C ARG A 261 -15.11 -9.76 7.13
N PRO A 262 -14.89 -9.63 5.80
CA PRO A 262 -15.93 -9.76 4.79
C PRO A 262 -16.57 -11.16 4.89
N SER A 263 -17.82 -11.26 5.37
CA SER A 263 -18.40 -12.54 5.80
C SER A 263 -19.75 -12.88 5.19
N ALA A 264 -20.43 -11.92 4.57
CA ALA A 264 -21.71 -12.17 3.92
C ALA A 264 -21.87 -11.34 2.64
N VAL A 265 -22.43 -11.92 1.60
CA VAL A 265 -22.94 -11.20 0.43
C VAL A 265 -24.40 -10.90 0.66
N LYS A 266 -24.78 -9.65 0.47
CA LYS A 266 -26.15 -9.16 0.64
C LYS A 266 -26.64 -8.44 -0.62
N SER A 267 -27.95 -8.37 -0.80
CA SER A 267 -28.60 -7.58 -1.85
C SER A 267 -29.58 -6.56 -1.27
N ILE A 268 -29.81 -5.49 -2.01
CA ILE A 268 -30.84 -4.47 -1.72
C ILE A 268 -31.59 -4.09 -3.00
N THR A 269 -32.85 -3.65 -2.82
CA THR A 269 -33.62 -2.95 -3.86
C THR A 269 -33.35 -1.47 -3.78
N VAL A 270 -32.87 -0.88 -4.87
CA VAL A 270 -32.61 0.58 -4.98
C VAL A 270 -33.91 1.30 -5.27
N GLY A 271 -34.16 2.44 -4.59
CA GLY A 271 -35.38 3.24 -4.70
C GLY A 271 -36.43 2.93 -3.63
N GLU A 272 -36.26 1.90 -2.82
CA GLU A 272 -37.10 1.71 -1.63
C GLU A 272 -36.68 2.64 -0.49
N THR A 273 -37.67 3.10 0.28
CA THR A 273 -37.41 3.85 1.51
C THR A 273 -37.02 2.88 2.62
N ASN A 274 -35.75 2.83 3.00
CA ASN A 274 -35.17 1.87 3.94
C ASN A 274 -35.23 0.40 3.47
N PRO A 275 -34.51 0.05 2.40
CA PRO A 275 -34.47 -1.32 1.91
C PRO A 275 -33.87 -2.27 2.96
N LEU A 276 -34.51 -3.41 3.18
CA LEU A 276 -33.96 -4.47 4.01
C LEU A 276 -32.94 -5.27 3.19
N ALA A 277 -31.69 -5.25 3.65
CA ALA A 277 -30.63 -6.05 3.02
C ALA A 277 -30.90 -7.55 3.23
N GLN A 278 -31.02 -8.31 2.13
CA GLN A 278 -31.22 -9.75 2.13
C GLN A 278 -29.88 -10.48 2.04
N ILE A 279 -29.73 -11.60 2.78
CA ILE A 279 -28.52 -12.42 2.71
C ILE A 279 -28.60 -13.33 1.50
N VAL A 280 -27.65 -13.21 0.59
CA VAL A 280 -27.47 -14.07 -0.58
C VAL A 280 -26.51 -15.22 -0.29
N PHE A 281 -25.43 -14.95 0.43
CA PHE A 281 -24.42 -15.94 0.78
C PHE A 281 -23.74 -15.59 2.12
N SER A 282 -23.37 -16.60 2.92
CA SER A 282 -22.66 -16.42 4.17
C SER A 282 -21.51 -17.40 4.30
N GLU A 283 -20.31 -16.90 4.59
CA GLU A 283 -19.13 -17.72 4.86
C GLU A 283 -18.98 -17.96 6.36
N GLN A 284 -19.01 -19.24 6.75
CA GLN A 284 -18.95 -19.65 8.15
C GLN A 284 -17.51 -19.88 8.65
N ASP A 285 -16.59 -20.19 7.74
CA ASP A 285 -15.18 -20.40 8.11
C ASP A 285 -14.50 -19.07 8.43
N PRO A 286 -14.04 -18.86 9.68
CA PRO A 286 -13.43 -17.59 10.07
C PRO A 286 -12.08 -17.30 9.40
N THR A 287 -11.49 -18.28 8.74
CA THR A 287 -10.21 -18.12 8.01
C THR A 287 -10.40 -17.62 6.58
N LEU A 288 -11.66 -17.58 6.09
CA LEU A 288 -12.01 -17.16 4.73
C LEU A 288 -12.68 -15.79 4.73
N THR A 289 -12.53 -15.07 3.63
CA THR A 289 -13.14 -13.76 3.38
C THR A 289 -13.87 -13.80 2.04
N LEU A 290 -14.94 -13.03 1.92
CA LEU A 290 -15.73 -12.92 0.71
C LEU A 290 -15.32 -11.71 -0.13
N SER A 291 -15.34 -11.88 -1.44
CA SER A 291 -15.34 -10.82 -2.43
C SER A 291 -16.35 -11.14 -3.53
N ILE A 292 -16.82 -10.12 -4.26
CA ILE A 292 -17.76 -10.29 -5.39
C ILE A 292 -17.25 -9.54 -6.62
N ALA A 293 -17.62 -10.08 -7.78
CA ALA A 293 -17.39 -9.45 -9.08
C ALA A 293 -18.56 -9.71 -10.03
N ALA A 294 -18.73 -8.87 -11.03
CA ALA A 294 -19.64 -9.11 -12.13
C ALA A 294 -18.97 -10.01 -13.19
N GLY A 295 -19.73 -10.86 -13.86
CA GLY A 295 -19.32 -11.47 -15.12
C GLY A 295 -19.17 -10.42 -16.21
N GLU A 296 -18.50 -10.75 -17.32
CA GLU A 296 -18.15 -9.83 -18.41
C GLU A 296 -19.34 -8.99 -18.95
N LYS A 297 -20.53 -9.57 -19.01
CA LYS A 297 -21.75 -8.89 -19.48
C LYS A 297 -22.71 -8.47 -18.34
N GLY A 298 -22.28 -8.60 -17.08
CA GLY A 298 -23.12 -8.28 -15.93
C GLY A 298 -24.21 -9.30 -15.62
N ASP A 299 -24.31 -10.41 -16.38
CA ASP A 299 -25.36 -11.43 -16.18
C ASP A 299 -25.07 -12.34 -14.97
N ASP A 300 -23.82 -12.43 -14.53
CA ASP A 300 -23.36 -13.29 -13.44
C ASP A 300 -22.86 -12.48 -12.24
N LEU A 301 -23.23 -12.95 -11.05
CA LEU A 301 -22.61 -12.59 -9.79
C LEU A 301 -21.59 -13.67 -9.43
N ILE A 302 -20.32 -13.32 -9.42
CA ILE A 302 -19.21 -14.17 -9.01
C ILE A 302 -18.96 -13.91 -7.52
N ILE A 303 -19.05 -14.96 -6.69
CA ILE A 303 -18.75 -14.90 -5.26
C ILE A 303 -17.47 -15.71 -5.03
N ASN A 304 -16.43 -15.07 -4.57
CA ASN A 304 -15.18 -15.72 -4.20
C ASN A 304 -15.07 -15.80 -2.67
N SER A 305 -14.99 -17.02 -2.14
CA SER A 305 -14.65 -17.28 -0.75
C SER A 305 -13.20 -17.69 -0.69
N GLU A 306 -12.34 -16.80 -0.17
CA GLU A 306 -10.89 -16.93 -0.25
C GLU A 306 -10.21 -16.80 1.11
N GLY A 307 -9.29 -17.73 1.40
CA GLY A 307 -8.29 -17.64 2.45
C GLY A 307 -6.89 -17.46 1.87
N ARG A 308 -5.88 -17.43 2.74
CA ARG A 308 -4.50 -17.23 2.32
C ARG A 308 -3.92 -18.39 1.50
N GLY A 309 -4.43 -19.60 1.69
CA GLY A 309 -3.94 -20.80 0.99
C GLY A 309 -4.99 -21.55 0.18
N THR A 310 -6.23 -21.07 0.12
CA THR A 310 -7.31 -21.78 -0.56
C THR A 310 -8.41 -20.82 -0.96
N SER A 311 -9.17 -21.17 -2.00
CA SER A 311 -10.43 -20.49 -2.31
C SER A 311 -11.44 -21.42 -2.95
N GLU A 312 -12.68 -20.99 -2.99
CA GLU A 312 -13.76 -21.57 -3.81
C GLU A 312 -14.57 -20.48 -4.48
N ILE A 313 -15.15 -20.80 -5.61
CA ILE A 313 -15.95 -19.86 -6.41
C ILE A 313 -17.39 -20.34 -6.50
N TRP A 314 -18.30 -19.42 -6.23
CA TRP A 314 -19.74 -19.60 -6.41
C TRP A 314 -20.24 -18.64 -7.47
N LEU A 315 -21.22 -19.07 -8.25
CA LEU A 315 -21.90 -18.26 -9.27
C LEU A 315 -23.38 -18.13 -8.94
N ALA A 316 -23.96 -17.00 -9.29
CA ALA A 316 -25.39 -16.74 -9.19
C ALA A 316 -25.84 -15.83 -10.35
N ALA A 317 -27.14 -15.85 -10.67
CA ALA A 317 -27.70 -14.93 -11.67
C ALA A 317 -27.77 -13.50 -11.06
N ALA A 318 -27.03 -12.55 -11.62
CA ALA A 318 -27.03 -11.18 -11.13
C ALA A 318 -28.38 -10.48 -11.37
N SER A 319 -29.17 -10.91 -12.36
CA SER A 319 -30.50 -10.36 -12.64
C SER A 319 -31.57 -10.72 -11.60
N ASP A 320 -31.35 -11.74 -10.75
CA ASP A 320 -32.25 -12.12 -9.67
C ASP A 320 -31.89 -11.36 -8.38
N PRO A 321 -32.78 -10.61 -7.76
CA PRO A 321 -32.52 -9.87 -6.51
C PRO A 321 -32.26 -10.79 -5.31
N SER A 322 -32.67 -12.05 -5.38
CA SER A 322 -32.47 -13.06 -4.32
C SER A 322 -31.97 -14.38 -4.90
N PRO A 323 -30.83 -14.39 -5.58
CA PRO A 323 -30.37 -15.55 -6.31
C PRO A 323 -29.95 -16.68 -5.38
N THR A 324 -30.03 -17.91 -5.89
CA THR A 324 -29.49 -19.08 -5.22
C THR A 324 -28.10 -19.39 -5.79
N PRO A 325 -26.99 -19.08 -5.06
CA PRO A 325 -25.65 -19.39 -5.54
C PRO A 325 -25.41 -20.90 -5.66
N TYR A 326 -24.72 -21.31 -6.73
CA TYR A 326 -24.21 -22.66 -6.89
C TYR A 326 -22.69 -22.68 -6.95
N ARG A 327 -22.08 -23.74 -6.42
CA ARG A 327 -20.62 -23.85 -6.37
C ARG A 327 -20.05 -24.20 -7.74
N CYS A 328 -19.23 -23.31 -8.29
CA CYS A 328 -18.56 -23.49 -9.58
C CYS A 328 -17.20 -24.20 -9.42
N LEU A 329 -16.34 -23.70 -8.54
CA LEU A 329 -15.02 -24.28 -8.27
C LEU A 329 -14.93 -24.67 -6.80
N ALA A 330 -14.72 -25.96 -6.55
CA ALA A 330 -14.61 -26.49 -5.20
C ALA A 330 -13.27 -26.09 -4.55
N ARG A 331 -13.29 -25.94 -3.23
CA ARG A 331 -12.14 -25.66 -2.40
C ARG A 331 -11.06 -26.74 -2.55
N GLN A 332 -9.83 -26.32 -2.84
CA GLN A 332 -8.65 -27.19 -2.89
C GLN A 332 -7.54 -26.62 -2.03
N SER A 333 -6.86 -27.47 -1.27
CA SER A 333 -5.72 -27.06 -0.47
C SER A 333 -4.62 -26.47 -1.33
N ASN A 334 -3.97 -25.42 -0.83
CA ASN A 334 -2.86 -24.73 -1.50
C ASN A 334 -3.20 -24.23 -2.92
N THR A 335 -4.49 -23.92 -3.17
CA THR A 335 -4.94 -23.45 -4.47
C THR A 335 -5.89 -22.27 -4.28
N ARG A 336 -5.60 -21.14 -4.91
CA ARG A 336 -6.50 -19.98 -5.02
C ARG A 336 -6.90 -19.82 -6.48
N TYR A 337 -8.16 -19.48 -6.69
CA TYR A 337 -8.73 -19.27 -8.02
C TYR A 337 -8.98 -17.79 -8.27
N ARG A 338 -8.82 -17.37 -9.54
CA ARG A 338 -9.48 -16.19 -10.09
C ARG A 338 -10.30 -16.63 -11.29
N LEU A 339 -11.49 -16.09 -11.43
CA LEU A 339 -12.44 -16.46 -12.47
C LEU A 339 -12.92 -15.22 -13.18
N GLN A 340 -12.93 -15.27 -14.51
CA GLN A 340 -13.77 -14.41 -15.36
C GLN A 340 -14.74 -15.32 -16.12
N VAL A 341 -15.94 -14.81 -16.39
CA VAL A 341 -17.04 -15.61 -16.99
C VAL A 341 -17.62 -14.87 -18.16
N ASP A 342 -17.70 -15.53 -19.32
CA ASP A 342 -18.55 -15.11 -20.43
C ASP A 342 -19.77 -16.03 -20.62
N LYS A 343 -20.55 -15.85 -21.69
CA LYS A 343 -21.75 -16.67 -21.93
C LYS A 343 -21.44 -18.14 -22.21
N THR A 344 -20.25 -18.46 -22.67
CA THR A 344 -19.88 -19.76 -23.22
C THR A 344 -18.69 -20.40 -22.53
N GLN A 345 -17.86 -19.62 -21.88
CA GLN A 345 -16.58 -20.06 -21.31
C GLN A 345 -16.32 -19.52 -19.91
N LEU A 346 -15.48 -20.24 -19.21
CA LEU A 346 -14.90 -19.87 -17.93
C LEU A 346 -13.38 -19.72 -18.11
N PHE A 347 -12.85 -18.61 -17.67
CA PHE A 347 -11.42 -18.28 -17.71
C PHE A 347 -10.88 -18.38 -16.29
N VAL A 348 -10.10 -19.42 -16.02
CA VAL A 348 -9.70 -19.78 -14.66
C VAL A 348 -8.20 -19.68 -14.51
N SER A 349 -7.72 -18.83 -13.60
CA SER A 349 -6.35 -18.91 -13.09
C SER A 349 -6.33 -19.67 -11.78
N ARG A 350 -5.29 -20.50 -11.61
CA ARG A 350 -4.98 -21.24 -10.38
C ARG A 350 -3.63 -20.78 -9.87
N LEU A 351 -3.64 -20.09 -8.74
CA LEU A 351 -2.42 -19.71 -8.02
C LEU A 351 -2.12 -20.81 -7.01
N ARG A 352 -1.06 -21.54 -7.23
CA ARG A 352 -0.69 -22.69 -6.39
C ARG A 352 0.43 -22.36 -5.42
N SER A 353 0.40 -23.01 -4.26
CA SER A 353 1.41 -22.93 -3.22
C SER A 353 1.89 -24.33 -2.84
N GLY A 354 3.11 -24.44 -2.31
CA GLY A 354 3.69 -25.72 -1.90
C GLY A 354 4.84 -26.18 -2.80
N PRO A 355 5.48 -27.33 -2.48
CA PRO A 355 6.55 -27.90 -3.29
C PRO A 355 6.07 -28.19 -4.72
N GLU A 356 6.91 -27.87 -5.71
CA GLU A 356 6.61 -28.05 -7.14
C GLU A 356 5.33 -27.34 -7.64
N ALA A 357 4.83 -26.39 -6.86
CA ALA A 357 3.64 -25.63 -7.24
C ALA A 357 3.94 -24.67 -8.39
N ARG A 358 3.16 -24.78 -9.47
CA ARG A 358 3.21 -23.90 -10.62
C ARG A 358 1.84 -23.26 -10.83
N ASP A 359 1.80 -21.98 -11.13
CA ASP A 359 0.57 -21.31 -11.49
C ASP A 359 0.08 -21.80 -12.86
N GLN A 360 -1.23 -21.82 -13.03
CA GLN A 360 -1.87 -22.33 -14.24
C GLN A 360 -2.99 -21.41 -14.70
N PHE A 361 -3.20 -21.36 -16.00
CA PHE A 361 -4.34 -20.71 -16.62
C PHE A 361 -5.06 -21.70 -17.55
N THR A 362 -6.39 -21.74 -17.49
CA THR A 362 -7.20 -22.70 -18.23
C THR A 362 -8.50 -22.06 -18.72
N LEU A 363 -8.89 -22.40 -19.95
CA LEU A 363 -10.22 -22.13 -20.49
C LEU A 363 -11.07 -23.38 -20.33
N LEU A 364 -12.33 -23.19 -19.88
CA LEU A 364 -13.30 -24.25 -19.70
C LEU A 364 -14.60 -23.89 -20.41
N PRO A 365 -15.27 -24.81 -21.07
CA PRO A 365 -16.64 -24.57 -21.52
C PRO A 365 -17.55 -24.37 -20.30
N ARG A 366 -18.47 -23.43 -20.40
CA ARG A 366 -19.49 -23.22 -19.39
C ARG A 366 -20.56 -24.31 -19.53
N ALA A 367 -20.74 -25.14 -18.50
CA ALA A 367 -21.82 -26.13 -18.47
C ALA A 367 -23.11 -25.47 -17.96
N PRO A 368 -24.30 -25.86 -18.49
CA PRO A 368 -25.60 -25.30 -18.06
C PRO A 368 -25.95 -25.57 -16.59
N GLU A 369 -25.44 -26.65 -16.00
CA GLU A 369 -25.81 -27.11 -14.66
C GLU A 369 -24.66 -27.13 -13.65
N GLY A 370 -23.58 -26.37 -13.89
CA GLY A 370 -22.46 -26.27 -12.95
C GLY A 370 -21.08 -26.30 -13.62
N CYS A 371 -20.07 -25.98 -12.87
CA CYS A 371 -18.70 -25.90 -13.35
C CYS A 371 -17.80 -27.04 -12.85
N GLU A 372 -18.36 -28.07 -12.19
CA GLU A 372 -17.59 -29.19 -11.64
C GLU A 372 -17.12 -30.16 -12.75
N VAL A 373 -16.27 -29.68 -13.63
CA VAL A 373 -15.50 -30.52 -14.53
C VAL A 373 -14.08 -30.61 -13.95
N ALA A 374 -13.50 -31.81 -13.94
CA ALA A 374 -12.07 -31.99 -13.66
C ALA A 374 -11.31 -31.01 -14.55
N LEU A 375 -10.70 -30.00 -13.93
CA LEU A 375 -10.06 -28.92 -14.68
C LEU A 375 -8.95 -29.51 -15.56
N PRO A 376 -8.98 -29.37 -16.88
CA PRO A 376 -7.95 -29.89 -17.77
C PRO A 376 -6.61 -29.24 -17.46
N LYS A 377 -5.53 -29.85 -17.92
CA LYS A 377 -4.22 -29.21 -17.90
C LYS A 377 -4.28 -27.96 -18.77
N GLY A 378 -4.13 -26.79 -18.16
CA GLY A 378 -4.02 -25.53 -18.88
C GLY A 378 -2.57 -25.16 -19.18
N VAL A 379 -2.35 -23.92 -19.61
CA VAL A 379 -1.02 -23.34 -19.71
C VAL A 379 -0.39 -23.29 -18.31
N GLN A 380 0.73 -23.96 -18.14
CA GLN A 380 1.47 -24.04 -16.90
C GLN A 380 2.68 -23.11 -16.98
N LEU A 381 2.84 -22.26 -15.97
CA LEU A 381 3.98 -21.36 -15.87
C LEU A 381 5.22 -22.11 -15.34
N GLU A 382 6.38 -21.49 -15.46
CA GLU A 382 7.61 -21.99 -14.85
C GLU A 382 7.55 -21.88 -13.31
N GLU A 383 8.43 -22.60 -12.62
CA GLU A 383 8.42 -22.67 -11.13
C GLU A 383 8.73 -21.34 -10.47
N ASP A 384 9.58 -20.54 -11.12
CA ASP A 384 10.00 -19.22 -10.68
C ASP A 384 9.15 -18.08 -11.26
N GLU A 385 8.00 -18.41 -11.82
CA GLU A 385 7.03 -17.46 -12.37
C GLU A 385 5.75 -17.39 -11.52
N SER A 386 5.17 -16.21 -11.48
CA SER A 386 3.90 -15.93 -10.82
C SER A 386 2.91 -15.32 -11.80
N LEU A 387 1.71 -15.88 -11.87
CA LEU A 387 0.60 -15.25 -12.57
C LEU A 387 0.08 -14.08 -11.71
N GLU A 388 0.17 -12.88 -12.24
CA GLU A 388 -0.28 -11.67 -11.53
C GLU A 388 -1.71 -11.27 -11.86
N ASP A 389 -2.05 -11.33 -13.16
CA ASP A 389 -3.36 -10.93 -13.64
C ASP A 389 -3.66 -11.55 -15.00
N PHE A 390 -4.92 -11.51 -15.43
CA PHE A 390 -5.31 -11.86 -16.79
C PHE A 390 -6.51 -11.02 -17.24
N GLU A 391 -6.60 -10.81 -18.55
CA GLU A 391 -7.70 -10.08 -19.19
C GLU A 391 -8.20 -10.83 -20.41
N VAL A 392 -9.51 -11.00 -20.50
CA VAL A 392 -10.17 -11.74 -21.58
C VAL A 392 -10.53 -10.75 -22.70
N LEU A 393 -9.99 -10.98 -23.88
CA LEU A 393 -10.33 -10.26 -25.11
C LEU A 393 -11.20 -11.14 -26.00
N GLU A 394 -11.68 -10.62 -27.10
CA GLU A 394 -12.63 -11.34 -27.98
C GLU A 394 -12.11 -12.69 -28.46
N ARG A 395 -10.82 -12.82 -28.79
CA ARG A 395 -10.22 -14.03 -29.39
C ARG A 395 -9.07 -14.62 -28.61
N GLU A 396 -8.52 -13.86 -27.70
CA GLU A 396 -7.32 -14.20 -26.93
C GLU A 396 -7.49 -13.75 -25.49
N THR A 397 -6.79 -14.42 -24.57
CA THR A 397 -6.64 -13.94 -23.22
C THR A 397 -5.20 -13.49 -23.00
N LEU A 398 -5.01 -12.28 -22.49
CA LEU A 398 -3.71 -11.79 -22.06
C LEU A 398 -3.45 -12.22 -20.63
N ILE A 399 -2.28 -12.77 -20.37
CA ILE A 399 -1.83 -13.15 -19.02
C ILE A 399 -0.60 -12.33 -18.67
N LEU A 400 -0.67 -11.65 -17.54
CA LEU A 400 0.45 -10.93 -16.95
C LEU A 400 1.21 -11.88 -16.02
N VAL A 401 2.47 -12.12 -16.34
CA VAL A 401 3.38 -13.02 -15.60
C VAL A 401 4.55 -12.23 -15.07
N ARG A 402 4.99 -12.55 -13.85
CA ARG A 402 6.18 -11.98 -13.24
C ARG A 402 7.23 -13.03 -12.97
N ARG A 403 8.48 -12.66 -13.23
CA ARG A 403 9.68 -13.39 -12.83
C ARG A 403 10.68 -12.41 -12.22
N GLY A 404 10.90 -12.51 -10.92
CA GLY A 404 11.73 -11.55 -10.20
C GLY A 404 11.13 -10.14 -10.22
N ALA A 405 11.90 -9.18 -10.72
CA ALA A 405 11.48 -7.78 -10.85
C ALA A 405 10.81 -7.45 -12.20
N THR A 406 10.77 -8.40 -13.13
CA THR A 406 10.35 -8.15 -14.52
C THR A 406 9.01 -8.83 -14.81
N ALA A 407 8.07 -8.06 -15.36
CA ALA A 407 6.83 -8.58 -15.88
C ALA A 407 6.98 -8.91 -17.38
N ARG A 408 6.28 -9.96 -17.84
CA ARG A 408 6.08 -10.31 -19.25
C ARG A 408 4.61 -10.57 -19.55
N LEU A 409 4.26 -10.51 -20.81
CA LEU A 409 2.90 -10.70 -21.29
C LEU A 409 2.82 -11.93 -22.17
N ILE A 410 1.83 -12.77 -21.94
CA ILE A 410 1.53 -13.97 -22.73
C ILE A 410 0.14 -13.81 -23.31
N ALA A 411 -0.04 -14.09 -24.60
CA ALA A 411 -1.33 -14.23 -25.24
C ALA A 411 -1.70 -15.72 -25.40
N ILE A 412 -2.94 -16.04 -25.11
CA ILE A 412 -3.51 -17.39 -25.25
C ILE A 412 -4.72 -17.32 -26.17
N SER A 413 -4.62 -17.93 -27.35
CA SER A 413 -5.74 -18.01 -28.27
C SER A 413 -6.87 -18.89 -27.73
N HIS A 414 -8.12 -18.44 -27.87
CA HIS A 414 -9.28 -19.25 -27.45
C HIS A 414 -9.51 -20.48 -28.33
N THR A 415 -8.94 -20.52 -29.52
CA THR A 415 -9.03 -21.68 -30.44
C THR A 415 -7.88 -22.66 -30.31
N ALA A 416 -6.75 -22.25 -29.68
CA ALA A 416 -5.57 -23.09 -29.45
C ALA A 416 -4.95 -22.75 -28.09
N PRO A 417 -5.67 -23.00 -26.97
CA PRO A 417 -5.27 -22.52 -25.64
C PRO A 417 -4.03 -23.23 -25.08
N GLU A 418 -3.57 -24.30 -25.66
CA GLU A 418 -2.37 -25.03 -25.29
C GLU A 418 -1.07 -24.41 -25.86
N ILE A 419 -1.16 -23.44 -26.75
CA ILE A 419 -0.02 -22.79 -27.40
C ILE A 419 0.10 -21.34 -26.92
N PRO A 420 0.82 -21.07 -25.83
CA PRO A 420 1.04 -19.68 -25.37
C PRO A 420 2.00 -18.94 -26.31
N ILE A 421 1.71 -17.67 -26.54
CA ILE A 421 2.52 -16.78 -27.38
C ILE A 421 3.09 -15.66 -26.51
N ASP A 422 4.43 -15.58 -26.44
CA ASP A 422 5.08 -14.45 -25.79
C ASP A 422 4.89 -13.15 -26.57
N VAL A 423 4.23 -12.17 -25.97
CA VAL A 423 4.01 -10.86 -26.56
C VAL A 423 5.24 -9.99 -26.33
N ARG A 424 5.90 -9.61 -27.42
CA ARG A 424 7.09 -8.75 -27.36
C ARG A 424 6.69 -7.30 -27.06
N LEU A 425 7.28 -6.77 -25.99
CA LEU A 425 7.13 -5.35 -25.67
C LEU A 425 7.97 -4.51 -26.66
N PRO A 426 7.47 -3.33 -27.08
CA PRO A 426 8.26 -2.43 -27.93
C PRO A 426 9.45 -1.83 -27.16
N ALA A 427 10.47 -1.35 -27.88
CA ALA A 427 11.53 -0.56 -27.25
C ALA A 427 10.91 0.72 -26.62
N PRO A 428 11.37 1.18 -25.47
CA PRO A 428 12.53 0.70 -24.70
C PRO A 428 12.19 -0.38 -23.66
N TRP A 429 10.99 -0.94 -23.65
CA TRP A 429 10.49 -1.88 -22.65
C TRP A 429 11.02 -3.32 -22.87
N SER A 430 11.48 -3.61 -24.09
CA SER A 430 12.07 -4.91 -24.46
C SER A 430 13.51 -5.10 -23.98
N GLU A 431 14.17 -4.04 -23.51
CA GLU A 431 15.59 -4.04 -23.17
C GLU A 431 15.82 -4.10 -21.65
N GLY A 432 15.88 -5.28 -21.09
CA GLY A 432 16.69 -5.69 -19.95
C GLY A 432 16.57 -4.96 -18.61
N SER A 433 15.47 -4.32 -18.25
CA SER A 433 15.31 -3.71 -16.94
C SER A 433 14.00 -4.11 -16.28
N ALA A 434 13.90 -3.94 -14.96
CA ALA A 434 12.72 -4.23 -14.17
C ALA A 434 11.47 -3.53 -14.72
N VAL A 435 10.77 -4.18 -15.65
CA VAL A 435 9.54 -3.66 -16.25
C VAL A 435 8.36 -4.07 -15.39
N ALA A 436 7.58 -3.08 -14.97
CA ALA A 436 6.27 -3.27 -14.39
C ALA A 436 5.21 -3.03 -15.46
N LEU A 437 4.27 -3.96 -15.57
CA LEU A 437 3.11 -3.86 -16.47
C LEU A 437 1.84 -3.80 -15.62
N ARG A 438 0.84 -3.12 -16.14
CA ARG A 438 -0.50 -3.04 -15.56
C ARG A 438 -1.54 -3.02 -16.68
N PHE A 439 -2.59 -3.81 -16.54
CA PHE A 439 -3.72 -3.75 -17.45
C PHE A 439 -4.47 -2.43 -17.31
N GLY A 440 -5.00 -1.97 -18.42
CA GLY A 440 -5.79 -0.76 -18.54
C GLY A 440 -7.24 -1.11 -18.92
N GLN A 441 -7.62 -0.79 -20.15
CA GLN A 441 -9.00 -0.96 -20.60
C GLN A 441 -9.06 -1.41 -22.08
N LEU A 442 -10.14 -2.10 -22.41
CA LEU A 442 -10.47 -2.39 -23.81
C LEU A 442 -11.06 -1.12 -24.43
N LEU A 443 -10.47 -0.69 -25.56
CA LEU A 443 -10.92 0.47 -26.30
C LEU A 443 -12.02 0.08 -27.30
N PRO A 444 -12.87 1.04 -27.74
CA PRO A 444 -14.00 0.74 -28.62
C PRO A 444 -13.65 0.07 -29.96
N ASN A 445 -12.43 0.28 -30.46
CA ASN A 445 -11.94 -0.33 -31.69
C ASN A 445 -11.38 -1.75 -31.52
N GLY A 446 -11.55 -2.36 -30.34
CA GLY A 446 -11.03 -3.67 -30.00
C GLY A 446 -9.55 -3.70 -29.62
N THR A 447 -8.89 -2.55 -29.52
CA THR A 447 -7.50 -2.46 -29.03
C THR A 447 -7.50 -2.47 -27.51
N PHE A 448 -6.65 -3.30 -26.91
CA PHE A 448 -6.47 -3.32 -25.46
C PHE A 448 -5.32 -2.41 -25.05
N LYS A 449 -5.61 -1.49 -24.14
CA LYS A 449 -4.63 -0.59 -23.55
C LYS A 449 -4.05 -1.20 -22.29
N LEU A 450 -2.73 -1.16 -22.16
CA LEU A 450 -2.01 -1.51 -20.93
C LEU A 450 -0.95 -0.45 -20.68
N TYR A 451 -0.34 -0.50 -19.51
CA TYR A 451 0.65 0.48 -19.10
C TYR A 451 1.95 -0.21 -18.72
N ALA A 452 3.06 0.39 -19.15
CA ALA A 452 4.40 -0.04 -18.80
C ALA A 452 5.15 1.07 -18.07
N SER A 453 5.90 0.70 -17.05
CA SER A 453 6.83 1.58 -16.35
C SER A 453 8.08 0.82 -15.92
N THR A 454 9.13 1.55 -15.56
CA THR A 454 10.30 1.02 -14.85
C THR A 454 10.54 1.88 -13.61
N PRO A 455 11.40 1.50 -12.67
CA PRO A 455 11.74 2.37 -11.53
C PRO A 455 12.19 3.77 -11.95
N SER A 456 12.74 3.92 -13.15
CA SER A 456 13.32 5.16 -13.67
C SER A 456 12.51 5.82 -14.80
N ARG A 457 11.40 5.21 -15.23
CA ARG A 457 10.55 5.73 -16.30
C ARG A 457 9.10 5.76 -15.87
N PRO A 458 8.43 6.91 -15.99
CA PRO A 458 7.01 7.03 -15.71
C PRO A 458 6.17 6.04 -16.52
N GLU A 459 4.99 5.79 -16.05
CA GLU A 459 4.00 4.94 -16.69
C GLU A 459 3.63 5.50 -18.07
N MET A 460 3.64 4.65 -19.09
CA MET A 460 3.29 4.97 -20.47
C MET A 460 2.33 3.93 -21.03
N PRO A 461 1.36 4.34 -21.85
CA PRO A 461 0.42 3.43 -22.48
C PRO A 461 1.09 2.61 -23.59
N LEU A 462 0.72 1.34 -23.64
CA LEU A 462 0.97 0.41 -24.72
C LEU A 462 -0.37 -0.07 -25.27
N TYR A 463 -0.41 -0.37 -26.55
CA TYR A 463 -1.64 -0.74 -27.26
C TYR A 463 -1.45 -2.10 -27.92
N TYR A 464 -2.29 -3.05 -27.52
CA TYR A 464 -2.30 -4.42 -28.01
C TYR A 464 -3.57 -4.67 -28.82
N ARG A 465 -3.46 -5.26 -29.99
CA ARG A 465 -4.61 -5.65 -30.80
C ARG A 465 -4.80 -7.16 -30.84
N ASP A 466 -3.77 -7.88 -31.26
CA ASP A 466 -3.72 -9.34 -31.27
C ASP A 466 -2.25 -9.83 -31.33
N SER A 467 -2.06 -11.14 -31.10
CA SER A 467 -0.73 -11.74 -31.05
C SER A 467 0.01 -11.78 -32.40
N SER A 468 -0.68 -11.55 -33.51
CA SER A 468 -0.08 -11.51 -34.87
C SER A 468 0.55 -10.16 -35.21
N GLN A 469 0.27 -9.12 -34.44
CA GLN A 469 0.71 -7.75 -34.67
C GLN A 469 1.69 -7.28 -33.59
N PRO A 470 2.69 -6.46 -33.96
CA PRO A 470 3.55 -5.85 -32.97
C PRO A 470 2.75 -4.90 -32.07
N MET A 471 3.03 -4.96 -30.77
CA MET A 471 2.46 -4.00 -29.82
C MET A 471 2.98 -2.60 -30.13
N LEU A 472 2.07 -1.63 -30.19
CA LEU A 472 2.40 -0.24 -30.43
C LEU A 472 2.66 0.48 -29.10
N GLY A 473 3.83 1.08 -28.98
CA GLY A 473 4.17 1.98 -27.88
C GLY A 473 4.30 3.40 -28.40
N ARG A 474 3.62 4.36 -27.81
CA ARG A 474 3.83 5.77 -28.14
C ARG A 474 4.86 6.34 -27.17
N VAL A 475 6.05 6.61 -27.66
CA VAL A 475 7.03 7.41 -26.92
C VAL A 475 6.60 8.88 -27.03
N VAL A 476 5.97 9.40 -25.98
CA VAL A 476 5.76 10.85 -25.86
C VAL A 476 7.14 11.49 -25.71
N LYS A 477 7.53 12.32 -26.64
CA LYS A 477 8.77 13.13 -26.60
C LYS A 477 8.62 14.26 -25.57
N GLU A 478 8.32 13.97 -24.33
CA GLU A 478 8.38 14.97 -23.27
C GLU A 478 9.52 14.66 -22.32
N GLY A 479 10.25 15.74 -22.05
CA GLY A 479 11.38 15.91 -21.13
C GLY A 479 11.87 14.63 -20.47
N THR A 480 13.00 14.15 -20.89
CA THR A 480 13.66 12.98 -20.26
C THR A 480 13.56 13.10 -18.75
N PRO A 481 12.89 12.16 -18.06
CA PRO A 481 12.89 12.16 -16.61
C PRO A 481 14.34 12.26 -16.12
N ARG A 482 14.59 13.05 -15.09
CA ARG A 482 15.93 13.22 -14.49
C ARG A 482 16.46 11.95 -13.80
N ILE A 483 15.93 10.76 -14.15
CA ILE A 483 16.05 9.56 -13.35
C ILE A 483 16.83 8.47 -14.07
N ALA A 484 17.59 7.90 -13.40
CA ALA A 484 18.33 6.74 -12.99
C ALA A 484 18.48 5.56 -13.95
N GLN A 485 19.58 4.88 -13.80
CA GLN A 485 19.82 3.53 -14.32
C GLN A 485 19.28 2.50 -13.32
N SER A 486 18.33 1.66 -13.70
CA SER A 486 17.95 0.51 -12.88
C SER A 486 18.80 -0.70 -13.25
N THR A 487 19.30 -1.39 -12.25
CA THR A 487 20.05 -2.63 -12.40
C THR A 487 19.33 -3.70 -11.61
N VAL A 488 19.03 -4.83 -12.23
CA VAL A 488 18.55 -6.02 -11.53
C VAL A 488 19.77 -6.85 -11.17
N GLY A 489 19.94 -7.12 -9.88
CA GLY A 489 21.00 -7.95 -9.37
C GLY A 489 20.46 -9.06 -8.49
N ILE A 490 21.27 -10.07 -8.24
CA ILE A 490 20.98 -11.17 -7.32
C ILE A 490 21.98 -11.12 -6.20
N ALA A 491 21.50 -10.97 -4.95
CA ALA A 491 22.36 -11.05 -3.78
C ALA A 491 22.61 -12.51 -3.42
N THR A 492 23.87 -12.93 -3.46
CA THR A 492 24.31 -14.26 -3.02
C THR A 492 25.43 -14.08 -2.01
N GLU A 493 25.24 -14.52 -0.78
CA GLU A 493 26.31 -14.41 0.23
C GLU A 493 26.86 -15.75 0.74
N TYR A 494 26.13 -16.85 0.59
CA TYR A 494 26.55 -18.14 1.13
C TYR A 494 26.20 -19.30 0.18
N GLU A 495 27.04 -20.33 0.14
CA GLU A 495 26.85 -21.52 -0.67
C GLU A 495 25.54 -22.30 -0.39
N ASN A 496 24.87 -22.02 0.73
CA ASN A 496 23.64 -22.70 1.17
C ASN A 496 22.39 -21.82 1.20
N HIS A 497 22.42 -20.55 0.70
CA HIS A 497 21.26 -19.67 0.66
C HIS A 497 20.79 -19.45 -0.78
N PRO A 498 19.46 -19.47 -1.02
CA PRO A 498 18.94 -19.11 -2.33
C PRO A 498 19.27 -17.65 -2.65
N SER A 499 19.52 -17.38 -3.92
CA SER A 499 19.75 -16.03 -4.42
C SER A 499 18.51 -15.15 -4.17
N VAL A 500 18.69 -13.98 -3.56
CA VAL A 500 17.61 -13.02 -3.30
C VAL A 500 17.56 -11.99 -4.43
N PRO A 501 16.47 -11.89 -5.20
CA PRO A 501 16.37 -10.88 -6.25
C PRO A 501 16.37 -9.46 -5.64
N VAL A 502 17.17 -8.58 -6.22
CA VAL A 502 17.26 -7.17 -5.85
C VAL A 502 17.11 -6.28 -7.07
N THR A 503 16.25 -5.28 -6.98
CA THR A 503 16.18 -4.21 -7.98
C THR A 503 16.85 -2.98 -7.40
N LEU A 504 18.06 -2.67 -7.89
CA LEU A 504 18.79 -1.49 -7.49
C LEU A 504 18.62 -0.39 -8.53
N THR A 505 18.13 0.77 -8.08
CA THR A 505 17.95 1.97 -8.91
C THR A 505 18.89 3.06 -8.40
N LEU A 506 19.74 3.57 -9.28
CA LEU A 506 20.74 4.58 -8.93
C LEU A 506 20.31 5.99 -9.40
N PRO A 507 20.66 7.06 -8.67
CA PRO A 507 20.47 8.42 -9.15
C PRO A 507 21.19 8.68 -10.47
N LYS A 508 20.57 9.41 -11.39
CA LYS A 508 21.19 9.79 -12.68
C LYS A 508 22.05 11.04 -12.52
N THR A 509 23.30 10.93 -12.89
CA THR A 509 24.21 12.07 -12.96
C THR A 509 23.94 12.89 -14.25
N ALA A 510 22.96 13.80 -14.22
CA ALA A 510 22.60 14.59 -15.40
C ALA A 510 23.50 15.83 -15.60
N ASN A 511 24.13 16.35 -14.54
CA ASN A 511 25.07 17.47 -14.55
C ASN A 511 26.12 17.31 -13.46
N GLN A 512 27.26 17.96 -13.59
CA GLN A 512 28.41 17.87 -12.66
C GLN A 512 28.14 18.29 -11.21
N SER A 513 26.94 18.78 -10.89
CA SER A 513 26.48 19.11 -9.51
C SER A 513 25.58 18.03 -8.89
N ALA A 514 25.23 16.96 -9.60
CA ALA A 514 24.43 15.87 -9.06
C ALA A 514 25.26 14.97 -8.11
N ALA A 515 24.58 14.32 -7.17
CA ALA A 515 25.20 13.37 -6.25
C ALA A 515 26.06 12.33 -7.02
N ARG A 516 27.26 12.09 -6.53
CA ARG A 516 28.20 11.09 -7.07
C ARG A 516 28.28 9.91 -6.12
N PRO A 517 28.59 8.69 -6.63
CA PRO A 517 28.81 7.57 -5.74
C PRO A 517 29.99 7.86 -4.80
N PRO A 518 29.99 7.27 -3.58
CA PRO A 518 28.98 6.36 -3.07
C PRO A 518 27.68 7.07 -2.67
N TYR A 519 26.52 6.41 -2.92
CA TYR A 519 25.19 6.95 -2.62
C TYR A 519 24.66 6.42 -1.29
N PRO A 520 23.93 7.23 -0.50
CA PRO A 520 23.10 6.70 0.58
C PRO A 520 22.04 5.75 -0.03
N LEU A 521 21.62 4.74 0.74
CA LEU A 521 20.74 3.68 0.25
C LEU A 521 19.39 3.72 0.95
N TRP A 522 18.32 3.73 0.16
CA TRP A 522 16.95 3.53 0.59
C TRP A 522 16.53 2.07 0.31
N VAL A 523 16.34 1.28 1.37
CA VAL A 523 16.00 -0.13 1.28
C VAL A 523 14.52 -0.34 1.57
N THR A 524 13.82 -1.13 0.75
CA THR A 524 12.44 -1.55 1.02
C THR A 524 12.27 -3.04 0.77
N ALA A 525 11.49 -3.69 1.66
CA ALA A 525 11.09 -5.09 1.56
C ALA A 525 9.65 -5.25 2.11
N TYR A 526 8.95 -6.33 1.72
CA TYR A 526 7.62 -6.63 2.26
C TYR A 526 7.52 -8.07 2.80
N GLY A 527 7.76 -9.08 1.96
CA GLY A 527 7.95 -10.49 2.34
C GLY A 527 6.78 -11.17 3.05
N SER A 528 5.55 -10.82 2.73
CA SER A 528 4.36 -11.42 3.34
C SER A 528 3.21 -11.52 2.34
N TYR A 529 2.29 -12.46 2.60
CA TYR A 529 1.03 -12.68 1.87
C TYR A 529 1.19 -13.02 0.39
N GLY A 530 2.38 -13.38 -0.06
CA GLY A 530 2.66 -13.55 -1.48
C GLY A 530 2.60 -12.24 -2.28
N ASN A 531 2.64 -11.08 -1.62
CA ASN A 531 2.65 -9.79 -2.30
C ASN A 531 4.05 -9.51 -2.86
N THR A 532 4.12 -9.18 -4.14
CA THR A 532 5.36 -8.77 -4.80
C THR A 532 5.52 -7.25 -4.69
N LEU A 533 6.70 -6.79 -4.29
CA LEU A 533 7.02 -5.37 -4.30
C LEU A 533 6.98 -4.81 -5.72
N SER A 534 6.20 -3.77 -5.92
CA SER A 534 6.17 -3.07 -7.19
C SER A 534 7.43 -2.24 -7.41
N THR A 535 8.12 -2.53 -8.51
CA THR A 535 9.25 -1.72 -8.99
C THR A 535 8.80 -0.58 -9.91
N ALA A 536 7.50 -0.44 -10.17
CA ALA A 536 6.94 0.62 -10.99
C ALA A 536 7.40 2.01 -10.53
N TYR A 537 7.47 2.95 -11.46
CA TYR A 537 7.67 4.36 -11.15
C TYR A 537 6.65 4.87 -10.12
N SER A 538 7.08 5.78 -9.27
CA SER A 538 6.18 6.63 -8.48
C SER A 538 6.81 8.00 -8.26
N PRO A 539 6.01 9.08 -8.12
CA PRO A 539 6.50 10.43 -7.81
C PRO A 539 7.35 10.47 -6.54
N PHE A 540 6.97 9.72 -5.51
CA PHE A 540 7.75 9.60 -4.27
C PHE A 540 9.16 9.05 -4.54
N LYS A 541 9.28 7.94 -5.29
CA LYS A 541 10.59 7.35 -5.64
C LYS A 541 11.44 8.31 -6.49
N GLU A 542 10.81 9.11 -7.35
CA GLU A 542 11.49 10.15 -8.11
C GLU A 542 12.16 11.16 -7.18
N VAL A 543 11.44 11.62 -6.16
CA VAL A 543 12.00 12.56 -5.18
C VAL A 543 13.10 11.91 -4.34
N VAL A 544 12.94 10.65 -3.89
CA VAL A 544 14.02 9.90 -3.20
C VAL A 544 15.31 9.91 -4.01
N LEU A 545 15.21 9.59 -5.33
CA LEU A 545 16.37 9.60 -6.23
C LEU A 545 16.93 11.01 -6.45
N SER A 546 16.07 12.04 -6.54
CA SER A 546 16.52 13.44 -6.71
C SER A 546 17.27 13.97 -5.48
N LEU A 547 16.97 13.43 -4.30
CA LEU A 547 17.70 13.70 -3.05
C LEU A 547 19.05 12.97 -2.97
N GLY A 548 19.37 12.15 -3.98
CA GLY A 548 20.66 11.47 -4.12
C GLY A 548 20.70 10.07 -3.52
N PHE A 549 19.59 9.53 -3.04
CA PHE A 549 19.54 8.14 -2.57
C PHE A 549 19.49 7.16 -3.74
N ALA A 550 20.24 6.06 -3.63
CA ALA A 550 19.96 4.85 -4.38
C ALA A 550 18.74 4.14 -3.76
N ILE A 551 17.92 3.45 -4.55
CA ILE A 551 16.76 2.69 -4.06
C ILE A 551 16.96 1.21 -4.32
N ALA A 552 16.85 0.39 -3.28
CA ALA A 552 16.83 -1.06 -3.38
C ALA A 552 15.48 -1.63 -3.01
N HIS A 553 14.84 -2.32 -3.96
CA HIS A 553 13.70 -3.20 -3.69
C HIS A 553 14.24 -4.61 -3.51
N ILE A 554 14.17 -5.15 -2.29
CA ILE A 554 14.64 -6.49 -1.96
C ILE A 554 13.44 -7.43 -1.98
N HIS A 555 13.42 -8.37 -2.93
CA HIS A 555 12.31 -9.30 -3.15
C HIS A 555 12.48 -10.55 -2.29
N VAL A 556 12.41 -10.36 -0.97
CA VAL A 556 12.61 -11.44 0.02
C VAL A 556 11.54 -12.54 -0.11
N ARG A 557 11.86 -13.75 0.39
CA ARG A 557 10.89 -14.84 0.55
C ARG A 557 9.67 -14.39 1.36
N GLY A 558 8.52 -15.03 1.14
CA GLY A 558 7.23 -14.58 1.66
C GLY A 558 6.46 -13.65 0.71
N GLY A 559 7.14 -13.02 -0.29
CA GLY A 559 6.55 -12.47 -1.50
C GLY A 559 6.41 -13.55 -2.59
N ARG A 560 5.95 -13.18 -3.79
CA ARG A 560 5.78 -14.10 -4.94
C ARG A 560 6.69 -13.79 -6.14
N ALA A 561 7.75 -13.02 -5.94
CA ALA A 561 8.63 -12.60 -7.03
C ALA A 561 9.21 -13.77 -7.84
N LEU A 562 9.45 -14.92 -7.19
CA LEU A 562 9.89 -16.18 -7.79
C LEU A 562 8.85 -17.29 -7.56
N GLY A 563 7.58 -17.01 -7.89
CA GLY A 563 6.50 -18.00 -7.87
C GLY A 563 5.95 -18.33 -6.48
N GLY A 564 5.06 -19.36 -6.45
CA GLY A 564 4.38 -19.81 -5.24
C GLY A 564 5.32 -20.41 -4.20
N GLN A 565 6.38 -21.08 -4.62
CA GLN A 565 7.38 -21.67 -3.72
C GLN A 565 8.16 -20.58 -2.94
N TRP A 566 8.40 -19.42 -3.57
CA TRP A 566 9.07 -18.29 -2.91
C TRP A 566 8.22 -17.72 -1.76
N HIS A 567 6.90 -17.70 -1.92
CA HIS A 567 5.98 -17.36 -0.84
C HIS A 567 6.04 -18.39 0.30
N GLU A 568 5.94 -19.68 -0.02
CA GLU A 568 5.99 -20.76 0.98
C GLU A 568 7.30 -20.75 1.78
N ALA A 569 8.41 -20.45 1.13
CA ALA A 569 9.73 -20.41 1.75
C ALA A 569 9.95 -19.22 2.71
N GLY A 570 8.99 -18.31 2.84
CA GLY A 570 9.08 -17.15 3.73
C GLY A 570 7.85 -16.91 4.60
N ARG A 571 6.84 -17.82 4.63
CA ARG A 571 5.66 -17.69 5.51
C ARG A 571 5.67 -18.67 6.70
N ALA A 572 4.85 -18.42 7.68
CA ALA A 572 4.62 -19.25 8.87
C ALA A 572 5.95 -19.73 9.51
N GLN A 573 6.21 -21.04 9.50
CA GLN A 573 7.46 -21.59 10.04
C GLN A 573 8.75 -21.06 9.37
N ASN A 574 8.63 -20.53 8.16
CA ASN A 574 9.74 -20.02 7.37
C ASN A 574 9.90 -18.48 7.46
N LYS A 575 9.06 -17.78 8.24
CA LYS A 575 9.13 -16.30 8.35
C LYS A 575 10.53 -15.77 8.70
N PRO A 576 11.34 -16.40 9.55
CA PRO A 576 12.72 -15.98 9.78
C PRO A 576 13.56 -15.87 8.51
N GLN A 577 13.26 -16.64 7.46
CA GLN A 577 14.00 -16.59 6.20
C GLN A 577 13.80 -15.27 5.45
N SER A 578 12.59 -14.67 5.53
CA SER A 578 12.34 -13.34 4.96
C SER A 578 13.26 -12.27 5.60
N ILE A 579 13.51 -12.38 6.90
CA ILE A 579 14.37 -11.46 7.65
C ILE A 579 15.83 -11.68 7.28
N GLN A 580 16.28 -12.94 7.17
CA GLN A 580 17.64 -13.27 6.76
C GLN A 580 17.93 -12.81 5.32
N ASP A 581 16.98 -12.98 4.42
CA ASP A 581 17.08 -12.47 3.04
C ASP A 581 17.32 -10.96 3.02
N LEU A 582 16.55 -10.20 3.84
CA LEU A 582 16.72 -8.76 3.95
C LEU A 582 18.11 -8.39 4.48
N ILE A 583 18.56 -9.05 5.55
CA ILE A 583 19.87 -8.80 6.17
C ILE A 583 20.99 -9.11 5.17
N THR A 584 20.93 -10.26 4.53
CA THR A 584 21.94 -10.72 3.57
C THR A 584 22.04 -9.79 2.36
N ALA A 585 20.89 -9.47 1.74
CA ALA A 585 20.85 -8.60 0.58
C ALA A 585 21.30 -7.15 0.93
N THR A 586 20.94 -6.64 2.10
CA THR A 586 21.36 -5.30 2.54
C THR A 586 22.86 -5.25 2.79
N LYS A 587 23.46 -6.28 3.42
CA LYS A 587 24.92 -6.37 3.61
C LYS A 587 25.67 -6.50 2.28
N TRP A 588 25.12 -7.28 1.34
CA TRP A 588 25.68 -7.37 0.00
C TRP A 588 25.65 -6.00 -0.72
N LEU A 589 24.55 -5.27 -0.65
CA LEU A 589 24.46 -3.91 -1.19
C LEU A 589 25.43 -2.95 -0.49
N ALA A 590 25.63 -3.08 0.82
CA ALA A 590 26.60 -2.28 1.57
C ALA A 590 28.05 -2.54 1.16
N SER A 591 28.36 -3.66 0.50
CA SER A 591 29.68 -3.96 -0.07
C SER A 591 29.88 -3.42 -1.49
N ASP A 592 28.81 -2.97 -2.16
CA ASP A 592 28.88 -2.34 -3.48
C ASP A 592 29.60 -0.99 -3.39
N PRO A 593 30.68 -0.75 -4.16
CA PRO A 593 31.42 0.53 -4.10
C PRO A 593 30.61 1.76 -4.49
N ARG A 594 29.42 1.57 -5.10
CA ARG A 594 28.49 2.65 -5.41
C ARG A 594 27.62 3.07 -4.23
N ILE A 595 27.61 2.28 -3.15
CA ILE A 595 26.73 2.46 -1.98
C ILE A 595 27.56 2.88 -0.75
N GLU A 596 27.08 3.84 -0.02
CA GLU A 596 27.67 4.28 1.24
C GLU A 596 27.16 3.42 2.39
N SER A 597 28.00 2.48 2.84
CA SER A 597 27.62 1.39 3.76
C SER A 597 27.11 1.84 5.14
N ASN A 598 27.45 3.06 5.57
CA ASN A 598 27.02 3.64 6.84
C ASN A 598 25.84 4.62 6.71
N ARG A 599 25.21 4.71 5.52
CA ARG A 599 24.08 5.62 5.24
C ARG A 599 22.92 4.86 4.62
N ILE A 600 22.44 3.82 5.32
CA ILE A 600 21.34 2.96 4.86
C ILE A 600 20.08 3.28 5.65
N VAL A 601 19.01 3.59 4.93
CA VAL A 601 17.66 3.84 5.47
C VAL A 601 16.77 2.67 5.10
N GLY A 602 16.12 2.05 6.10
CA GLY A 602 15.07 1.05 5.89
C GLY A 602 13.69 1.71 5.88
N PHE A 603 12.91 1.46 4.84
CA PHE A 603 11.51 1.88 4.72
C PHE A 603 10.58 0.69 4.62
N GLY A 604 9.59 0.60 5.49
CA GLY A 604 8.61 -0.49 5.48
C GLY A 604 7.23 -0.07 5.94
N GLN A 605 6.24 -0.76 5.38
CA GLN A 605 4.82 -0.57 5.71
C GLN A 605 4.23 -1.88 6.24
N SER A 606 3.36 -1.79 7.26
CA SER A 606 2.59 -2.94 7.76
C SER A 606 3.52 -4.14 8.09
N ALA A 607 3.29 -5.31 7.46
CA ALA A 607 4.12 -6.50 7.61
C ALA A 607 5.58 -6.31 7.15
N GLY A 608 5.84 -5.46 6.14
CA GLY A 608 7.19 -5.12 5.70
C GLY A 608 7.98 -4.37 6.77
N ALA A 609 7.31 -3.51 7.55
CA ALA A 609 7.91 -2.84 8.69
C ALA A 609 8.32 -3.81 9.80
N ALA A 610 7.54 -4.89 10.02
CA ALA A 610 7.90 -5.95 10.97
C ALA A 610 9.22 -6.63 10.59
N ILE A 611 9.42 -6.94 9.30
CA ILE A 611 10.65 -7.57 8.81
C ILE A 611 11.86 -6.65 8.99
N LEU A 612 11.70 -5.34 8.73
CA LEU A 612 12.76 -4.34 8.93
C LEU A 612 13.13 -4.17 10.41
N ALA A 613 12.14 -4.05 11.29
CA ALA A 613 12.37 -3.93 12.72
C ALA A 613 13.01 -5.21 13.31
N ALA A 614 12.59 -6.40 12.85
CA ALA A 614 13.21 -7.66 13.23
C ALA A 614 14.66 -7.77 12.71
N ALA A 615 14.95 -7.29 11.50
CA ALA A 615 16.30 -7.23 10.97
C ALA A 615 17.21 -6.31 11.79
N ALA A 616 16.69 -5.16 12.27
CA ALA A 616 17.43 -4.27 13.17
C ALA A 616 17.74 -4.92 14.52
N ASN A 617 16.85 -5.77 15.05
CA ASN A 617 17.12 -6.58 16.26
C ASN A 617 18.26 -7.59 16.03
N GLN A 618 18.27 -8.25 14.86
CA GLN A 618 19.21 -9.35 14.57
C GLN A 618 20.55 -8.88 14.00
N SER A 619 20.61 -7.70 13.43
CA SER A 619 21.82 -7.14 12.82
C SER A 619 22.00 -5.67 13.21
N PRO A 620 22.47 -5.39 14.44
CA PRO A 620 22.74 -4.03 14.90
C PRO A 620 23.67 -3.27 13.94
N GLY A 621 23.35 -2.02 13.65
CA GLY A 621 24.12 -1.20 12.71
C GLY A 621 23.84 -1.45 11.22
N LEU A 622 22.91 -2.34 10.88
CA LEU A 622 22.51 -2.56 9.49
C LEU A 622 21.86 -1.32 8.87
N PHE A 623 21.08 -0.59 9.65
CA PHE A 623 20.40 0.64 9.24
C PHE A 623 20.89 1.82 10.09
N GLN A 624 21.07 2.96 9.45
CA GLN A 624 21.30 4.24 10.14
C GLN A 624 19.97 4.86 10.58
N ALA A 625 18.93 4.71 9.78
CA ALA A 625 17.58 5.13 10.10
C ALA A 625 16.54 4.13 9.63
N LEU A 626 15.39 4.09 10.32
CA LEU A 626 14.19 3.35 9.93
C LEU A 626 12.99 4.29 9.80
N ILE A 627 12.19 4.06 8.79
CA ILE A 627 10.87 4.69 8.60
C ILE A 627 9.85 3.56 8.52
N LEU A 628 9.00 3.47 9.53
CA LEU A 628 8.05 2.38 9.71
C LEU A 628 6.63 2.95 9.69
N ASP A 629 5.91 2.73 8.59
CA ASP A 629 4.56 3.22 8.39
C ASP A 629 3.53 2.16 8.75
N ARG A 630 2.65 2.45 9.70
CA ARG A 630 1.60 1.55 10.21
C ARG A 630 2.11 0.13 10.47
N PRO A 631 3.19 0.01 11.27
CA PRO A 631 3.98 -1.21 11.37
C PRO A 631 3.30 -2.30 12.20
N PHE A 632 3.52 -3.56 11.84
CA PHE A 632 3.12 -4.74 12.61
C PHE A 632 4.23 -5.17 13.56
N LEU A 633 4.34 -4.50 14.72
CA LEU A 633 5.50 -4.64 15.64
C LEU A 633 5.31 -5.62 16.78
N ASP A 634 4.07 -5.92 17.17
CA ASP A 634 3.73 -6.79 18.31
C ASP A 634 2.78 -7.93 17.86
N PRO A 635 3.33 -8.96 17.20
CA PRO A 635 2.52 -10.02 16.60
C PRO A 635 1.85 -10.97 17.60
N LEU A 636 2.44 -11.21 18.77
CA LEU A 636 1.89 -12.21 19.70
C LEU A 636 0.48 -11.84 20.19
N PRO A 637 0.22 -10.68 20.82
CA PRO A 637 -1.13 -10.33 21.25
C PRO A 637 -2.08 -10.15 20.05
N ALA A 638 -1.60 -9.58 18.93
CA ALA A 638 -2.43 -9.36 17.74
C ALA A 638 -2.96 -10.66 17.13
N LEU A 639 -2.15 -11.72 17.09
CA LEU A 639 -2.52 -13.04 16.55
C LEU A 639 -3.22 -13.94 17.58
N THR A 640 -3.04 -13.70 18.87
CA THR A 640 -3.67 -14.49 19.94
C THR A 640 -5.13 -14.07 20.16
N ALA A 641 -5.49 -12.83 19.88
CA ALA A 641 -6.83 -12.30 20.08
C ALA A 641 -7.88 -13.11 19.30
N ARG A 642 -8.77 -13.84 20.01
CA ARG A 642 -9.75 -14.76 19.39
C ARG A 642 -10.67 -14.07 18.39
N ASN A 643 -11.09 -12.86 18.69
CA ASN A 643 -11.96 -12.03 17.86
C ASN A 643 -11.25 -10.74 17.39
N GLY A 644 -9.92 -10.75 17.38
CA GLY A 644 -9.13 -9.61 16.91
C GLY A 644 -9.31 -9.41 15.40
N PRO A 645 -9.15 -8.15 14.93
CA PRO A 645 -9.25 -7.86 13.51
C PRO A 645 -8.32 -8.75 12.68
N LEU A 646 -8.92 -9.56 11.78
CA LEU A 646 -8.22 -10.43 10.83
C LEU A 646 -7.26 -11.46 11.47
N SER A 647 -7.32 -11.74 12.79
CA SER A 647 -6.39 -12.66 13.44
C SER A 647 -6.43 -14.06 12.84
N ALA A 648 -7.61 -14.65 12.67
CA ALA A 648 -7.77 -15.98 12.09
C ALA A 648 -7.26 -16.06 10.63
N THR A 649 -7.51 -15.04 9.81
CA THR A 649 -7.02 -14.99 8.42
C THR A 649 -5.51 -14.83 8.34
N ASN A 650 -4.87 -14.27 9.37
CA ASN A 650 -3.42 -14.06 9.43
C ASN A 650 -2.64 -15.28 9.95
N HIS A 651 -3.32 -16.25 10.58
CA HIS A 651 -2.65 -17.46 11.08
C HIS A 651 -1.95 -18.26 9.96
N HIS A 652 -2.51 -18.27 8.76
CA HIS A 652 -1.88 -18.92 7.62
C HIS A 652 -0.55 -18.26 7.23
N GLU A 653 -0.42 -16.93 7.40
CA GLU A 653 0.80 -16.20 7.02
C GLU A 653 1.87 -16.26 8.12
N PHE A 654 1.50 -16.14 9.38
CA PHE A 654 2.44 -15.98 10.49
C PHE A 654 2.50 -17.19 11.42
N GLY A 655 1.50 -18.05 11.40
CA GLY A 655 1.27 -19.10 12.39
C GLY A 655 0.24 -18.70 13.44
N ASP A 656 -0.27 -19.68 14.18
CA ASP A 656 -1.21 -19.51 15.27
C ASP A 656 -0.49 -19.59 16.64
N PRO A 657 -0.26 -18.46 17.35
CA PRO A 657 0.47 -18.48 18.61
C PRO A 657 -0.25 -19.25 19.75
N ARG A 658 -1.50 -19.67 19.54
CA ARG A 658 -2.21 -20.61 20.46
C ARG A 658 -1.65 -22.03 20.38
N LEU A 659 -0.86 -22.34 19.34
CA LEU A 659 -0.10 -23.57 19.21
C LEU A 659 1.32 -23.36 19.75
N PRO A 660 1.84 -24.23 20.64
CA PRO A 660 3.14 -24.03 21.29
C PRO A 660 4.32 -23.86 20.33
N GLU A 661 4.28 -24.53 19.17
CA GLU A 661 5.34 -24.43 18.17
C GLU A 661 5.33 -23.10 17.46
N ASP A 662 4.14 -22.64 17.02
CA ASP A 662 3.98 -21.37 16.34
C ASP A 662 4.30 -20.20 17.28
N TYR A 663 3.89 -20.29 18.54
CA TYR A 663 4.27 -19.32 19.56
C TYR A 663 5.80 -19.15 19.64
N ARG A 664 6.57 -20.26 19.79
CA ARG A 664 8.03 -20.18 19.88
C ARG A 664 8.64 -19.57 18.62
N ARG A 665 8.11 -19.93 17.44
CA ARG A 665 8.58 -19.39 16.17
C ARG A 665 8.29 -17.91 16.02
N ILE A 666 7.04 -17.48 16.31
CA ILE A 666 6.66 -16.06 16.24
C ILE A 666 7.52 -15.25 17.22
N ARG A 667 7.64 -15.72 18.47
CA ARG A 667 8.48 -15.07 19.46
C ARG A 667 9.92 -14.90 19.01
N SER A 668 10.50 -15.88 18.30
CA SER A 668 11.91 -15.86 17.88
C SER A 668 12.25 -14.75 16.87
N TRP A 669 11.27 -14.20 16.16
CA TRP A 669 11.49 -13.13 15.22
C TRP A 669 10.70 -11.86 15.52
N SER A 670 9.80 -11.90 16.46
CA SER A 670 8.92 -10.76 16.80
C SER A 670 9.71 -9.48 17.05
N PRO A 671 9.35 -8.37 16.39
CA PRO A 671 10.06 -7.11 16.58
C PRO A 671 10.05 -6.60 18.03
N TYR A 672 8.96 -6.85 18.77
CA TYR A 672 8.81 -6.38 20.15
C TYR A 672 9.52 -7.29 21.16
N GLU A 673 9.29 -8.60 21.10
CA GLU A 673 9.86 -9.56 22.07
C GLU A 673 11.38 -9.72 21.94
N GLN A 674 11.95 -9.46 20.74
CA GLN A 674 13.39 -9.59 20.48
C GLN A 674 14.19 -8.30 20.73
N ILE A 675 13.56 -7.25 21.29
CA ILE A 675 14.29 -6.05 21.71
C ILE A 675 15.29 -6.45 22.81
N SER A 676 16.55 -6.13 22.61
CA SER A 676 17.65 -6.44 23.50
C SER A 676 18.55 -5.22 23.74
N ARG A 677 19.46 -5.30 24.71
CA ARG A 677 20.37 -4.21 25.03
C ARG A 677 21.48 -4.07 23.96
N GLN A 678 21.23 -3.23 22.97
CA GLN A 678 22.13 -2.99 21.81
C GLN A 678 21.94 -1.58 21.26
N HIS A 679 22.67 -1.24 20.19
CA HIS A 679 22.47 -0.01 19.42
C HIS A 679 21.29 -0.16 18.47
N TYR A 680 20.43 0.86 18.43
CA TYR A 680 19.28 0.92 17.52
C TYR A 680 19.38 2.14 16.59
N PRO A 681 18.85 2.03 15.35
CA PRO A 681 18.80 3.14 14.40
C PRO A 681 17.88 4.27 14.89
N ALA A 682 18.08 5.48 14.38
CA ALA A 682 17.05 6.50 14.48
C ALA A 682 15.77 6.01 13.80
N THR A 683 14.60 6.22 14.42
CA THR A 683 13.37 5.62 13.90
C THR A 683 12.21 6.60 13.85
N TYR A 684 11.58 6.72 12.70
CA TYR A 684 10.31 7.42 12.49
C TYR A 684 9.17 6.40 12.41
N LEU A 685 8.24 6.48 13.33
CA LEU A 685 7.06 5.62 13.40
C LEU A 685 5.84 6.44 13.02
N ALA A 686 5.19 6.10 11.91
CA ALA A 686 3.95 6.73 11.47
C ALA A 686 2.75 5.80 11.61
N GLY A 687 1.61 6.31 12.04
CA GLY A 687 0.39 5.51 12.19
C GLY A 687 -0.83 6.33 12.58
N HIS A 688 -1.95 5.65 12.79
CA HIS A 688 -3.23 6.27 13.11
C HIS A 688 -3.86 5.63 14.35
N LEU A 689 -4.52 6.41 15.19
CA LEU A 689 -5.26 5.87 16.36
C LEU A 689 -6.41 4.95 15.94
N GLY A 690 -7.05 5.24 14.81
CA GLY A 690 -8.12 4.43 14.25
C GLY A 690 -7.69 3.16 13.54
N ASP A 691 -6.37 2.89 13.40
CA ASP A 691 -5.88 1.67 12.76
C ASP A 691 -6.21 0.44 13.61
N ARG A 692 -7.16 -0.37 13.13
CA ARG A 692 -7.60 -1.59 13.80
C ARG A 692 -6.79 -2.83 13.38
N ARG A 693 -5.98 -2.76 12.32
CA ARG A 693 -5.15 -3.88 11.82
C ARG A 693 -3.79 -3.92 12.49
N THR A 694 -3.10 -2.77 12.52
CA THR A 694 -1.79 -2.60 13.18
C THR A 694 -1.90 -1.45 14.17
N ARG A 695 -2.44 -1.77 15.34
CA ARG A 695 -2.83 -0.79 16.35
C ARG A 695 -1.67 0.10 16.78
N ALA A 696 -1.92 1.41 16.94
CA ALA A 696 -0.93 2.38 17.38
C ALA A 696 -0.25 2.01 18.73
N ASN A 697 -0.95 1.23 19.57
CA ASN A 697 -0.40 0.70 20.82
C ASN A 697 0.90 -0.08 20.61
N SER A 698 0.99 -0.90 19.53
CA SER A 698 2.19 -1.67 19.23
C SER A 698 3.39 -0.76 18.90
N MET A 699 3.15 0.38 18.25
CA MET A 699 4.19 1.39 17.98
C MET A 699 4.69 2.04 19.26
N ILE A 700 3.75 2.41 20.15
CA ILE A 700 4.05 3.05 21.44
C ILE A 700 4.84 2.08 22.32
N LYS A 701 4.38 0.82 22.46
CA LYS A 701 5.06 -0.24 23.20
C LYS A 701 6.49 -0.44 22.70
N TRP A 702 6.65 -0.59 21.39
CA TRP A 702 7.95 -0.79 20.76
C TRP A 702 8.90 0.39 21.00
N ALA A 703 8.43 1.62 20.80
CA ALA A 703 9.22 2.83 21.03
C ALA A 703 9.63 2.98 22.50
N ALA A 704 8.70 2.73 23.43
CA ALA A 704 8.98 2.79 24.86
C ALA A 704 10.04 1.77 25.28
N ARG A 705 9.93 0.53 24.80
CA ARG A 705 10.87 -0.54 25.13
C ARG A 705 12.27 -0.29 24.52
N ILE A 706 12.35 0.19 23.29
CA ILE A 706 13.63 0.60 22.68
C ILE A 706 14.30 1.71 23.51
N ARG A 707 13.56 2.77 23.85
CA ARG A 707 14.11 3.88 24.67
C ARG A 707 14.63 3.41 26.04
N ALA A 708 13.97 2.42 26.66
CA ALA A 708 14.38 1.86 27.94
C ALA A 708 15.57 0.90 27.82
N THR A 709 15.80 0.29 26.66
CA THR A 709 16.72 -0.86 26.52
C THR A 709 17.98 -0.50 25.70
N ALA A 710 17.86 0.42 24.73
CA ALA A 710 18.95 0.77 23.82
C ALA A 710 20.15 1.38 24.54
N ILE A 711 21.37 1.07 24.03
CA ILE A 711 22.63 1.60 24.57
C ILE A 711 22.87 3.06 24.13
N ASN A 712 22.42 3.40 22.92
CA ASN A 712 22.76 4.67 22.23
C ASN A 712 21.68 5.74 22.33
N ALA A 713 20.62 5.57 23.14
CA ALA A 713 19.50 6.51 23.22
C ALA A 713 19.03 7.01 21.84
N PRO A 714 18.52 6.12 20.95
CA PRO A 714 18.23 6.49 19.58
C PRO A 714 17.14 7.55 19.49
N HIS A 715 17.21 8.40 18.47
CA HIS A 715 16.16 9.37 18.18
C HIS A 715 14.92 8.63 17.64
N ILE A 716 13.81 8.70 18.37
CA ILE A 716 12.56 8.05 17.99
C ILE A 716 11.45 9.09 17.91
N ILE A 717 10.85 9.22 16.73
CA ILE A 717 9.66 10.05 16.47
C ILE A 717 8.44 9.14 16.41
N LEU A 718 7.40 9.49 17.15
CA LEU A 718 6.05 8.91 17.04
C LEU A 718 5.13 9.94 16.37
N ASP A 719 4.78 9.68 15.12
CA ASP A 719 3.82 10.46 14.33
C ASP A 719 2.49 9.69 14.28
N ILE A 720 1.62 10.00 15.23
CA ILE A 720 0.34 9.31 15.40
C ILE A 720 -0.80 10.28 15.10
N GLU A 721 -1.40 10.12 13.92
CA GLU A 721 -2.56 10.91 13.51
C GLU A 721 -3.82 10.43 14.24
N THR A 722 -4.69 11.36 14.64
CA THR A 722 -5.96 11.05 15.31
C THR A 722 -7.01 10.51 14.35
N GLU A 723 -6.99 11.00 13.12
CA GLU A 723 -7.92 10.65 12.07
C GLU A 723 -7.31 9.59 11.14
N GLY A 724 -8.16 8.76 10.53
CA GLY A 724 -7.73 7.74 9.58
C GLY A 724 -7.44 6.37 10.21
N GLY A 725 -6.93 5.45 9.38
CA GLY A 725 -6.65 4.08 9.76
C GLY A 725 -5.61 3.42 8.87
N HIS A 726 -5.69 2.09 8.73
CA HIS A 726 -4.63 1.31 8.06
C HIS A 726 -4.33 1.75 6.61
N PHE A 727 -5.32 2.24 5.88
CA PHE A 727 -5.16 2.65 4.49
C PHE A 727 -4.89 4.16 4.33
N GLY A 728 -4.89 4.91 5.44
CA GLY A 728 -4.73 6.36 5.42
C GLY A 728 -5.88 7.08 4.73
N SER A 729 -5.73 8.38 4.56
CA SER A 729 -6.62 9.25 3.79
C SER A 729 -6.23 9.29 2.31
N ASN A 730 -7.20 9.55 1.42
CA ASN A 730 -6.93 9.92 0.02
C ASN A 730 -6.56 11.41 -0.14
N ASP A 731 -6.41 12.14 0.96
CA ASP A 731 -5.97 13.54 0.97
C ASP A 731 -4.54 13.65 0.44
N ALA A 732 -4.42 14.24 -0.74
CA ALA A 732 -3.13 14.41 -1.42
C ALA A 732 -2.16 15.31 -0.63
N THR A 733 -2.68 16.33 0.08
CA THR A 733 -1.88 17.26 0.89
C THR A 733 -1.28 16.54 2.10
N SER A 734 -2.09 15.82 2.87
CA SER A 734 -1.63 15.06 4.04
C SER A 734 -0.62 13.99 3.65
N ARG A 735 -0.86 13.30 2.53
CA ARG A 735 0.10 12.31 1.99
C ARG A 735 1.46 12.95 1.68
N ARG A 736 1.48 14.07 0.93
CA ARG A 736 2.72 14.78 0.55
C ARG A 736 3.48 15.29 1.78
N TRP A 737 2.78 15.79 2.79
CA TRP A 737 3.38 16.22 4.06
C TRP A 737 4.03 15.08 4.82
N ARG A 738 3.37 13.95 4.93
CA ARG A 738 3.90 12.74 5.57
C ARG A 738 5.15 12.23 4.84
N GLU A 739 5.09 12.13 3.52
CA GLU A 739 6.23 11.75 2.68
C GLU A 739 7.40 12.73 2.83
N ALA A 740 7.13 14.05 2.91
CA ALA A 740 8.16 15.06 3.13
C ALA A 740 8.83 14.91 4.50
N ASN A 741 8.06 14.62 5.54
CA ASN A 741 8.61 14.33 6.88
C ASN A 741 9.52 13.10 6.86
N TRP A 742 9.10 12.01 6.21
CA TRP A 742 9.93 10.81 6.08
C TRP A 742 11.26 11.09 5.39
N LEU A 743 11.24 11.83 4.29
CA LEU A 743 12.45 12.17 3.53
C LEU A 743 13.35 13.14 4.28
N ALA A 744 12.80 14.14 4.97
CA ALA A 744 13.57 15.04 5.83
C ALA A 744 14.23 14.28 6.97
N PHE A 745 13.54 13.31 7.58
CA PHE A 745 14.09 12.44 8.61
C PHE A 745 15.23 11.58 8.06
N ALA A 746 15.03 10.91 6.92
CA ALA A 746 16.06 10.12 6.28
C ALA A 746 17.33 10.92 6.02
N GLU A 747 17.21 12.12 5.47
CA GLU A 747 18.37 13.00 5.24
C GLU A 747 19.04 13.48 6.52
N ALA A 748 18.26 13.86 7.56
CA ALA A 748 18.80 14.35 8.82
C ALA A 748 19.73 13.33 9.49
N PHE A 749 19.40 12.03 9.38
CA PHE A 749 20.16 10.95 10.00
C PHE A 749 21.15 10.24 9.07
N THR A 750 21.19 10.62 7.78
CA THR A 750 22.16 10.10 6.81
C THR A 750 23.11 11.16 6.26
N ARG A 751 23.00 12.43 6.65
CA ARG A 751 24.00 13.46 6.29
C ARG A 751 25.32 13.17 6.98
N GLU A 752 26.44 13.38 6.29
CA GLU A 752 27.75 13.36 6.92
C GLU A 752 27.78 14.37 8.07
N SER A 753 28.20 13.94 9.24
CA SER A 753 28.68 14.85 10.26
C SER A 753 29.95 15.50 9.73
N ILE A 754 29.83 16.70 9.15
CA ILE A 754 30.96 17.51 8.77
C ILE A 754 31.67 17.87 10.09
N GLY A 755 32.70 17.11 10.48
CA GLY A 755 33.52 17.45 11.64
C GLY A 755 33.91 16.35 12.63
N ALA A 756 33.40 15.11 12.53
CA ALA A 756 33.92 14.04 13.39
C ALA A 756 35.18 13.43 12.76
N ASN A 757 36.35 13.70 13.38
CA ASN A 757 37.66 13.13 13.06
C ASN A 757 37.59 11.67 12.58
N LYS A 758 38.00 11.42 11.33
CA LYS A 758 38.40 10.09 10.90
C LYS A 758 39.54 9.63 11.84
N PRO A 759 39.39 8.49 12.53
CA PRO A 759 40.53 7.89 13.16
C PRO A 759 41.51 7.54 12.02
N SER A 760 42.69 8.15 12.05
CA SER A 760 43.78 7.82 11.16
C SER A 760 44.03 6.32 11.22
N ARG A 761 43.86 5.62 10.10
CA ARG A 761 44.40 4.26 9.93
C ARG A 761 45.89 4.37 10.11
N GLN A 762 46.42 4.02 11.29
CA GLN A 762 47.80 3.63 11.45
C GLN A 762 47.97 2.30 10.69
N LEU A 763 48.61 2.39 9.57
CA LEU A 763 49.29 1.23 8.95
C LEU A 763 50.51 0.94 9.86
N ASP A 764 50.40 -0.10 10.66
CA ASP A 764 51.60 -0.67 11.29
C ASP A 764 52.23 -1.72 10.31
N PRO A 765 53.59 -1.81 10.33
CA PRO A 765 54.44 -2.34 9.27
C PRO A 765 54.37 -3.84 9.03
#